data_19db22e185860dedee8c079c99774579
#
_entry.id   19db22e185860dedee8c079c99774579
#
_cell.length_a   1.000
_cell.length_b   1.000
_cell.length_c   1.000
_cell.angle_alpha   90.00
_cell.angle_beta   90.00
_cell.angle_gamma   90.00
#
_symmetry.space_group_name_H-M   'P 1'
#
loop_
_entity.id
_entity.type
_entity.pdbx_description
1 polymer ?
#
loop_
_entity_poly.entity_id
_entity_poly.type
_entity_poly.pdbx_seq_one_letter_code
_entity_poly.pdbx_strand_id
1 'polypeptide(L)'
;MKIAIAQMNSTPGAFDATVSSMAAYGRRAEELGADLLVFGAPVLMGPDPMGLAANEAYLLDATRALGALAEQIGVPALVPYTSNITGVPTYDVAYVRDGAAVPISLTSMLDAIGPGSVDAVARGIRERLDADARLGDAGGQAARLIDPAVIEVGGAHVGVALSLGDLDAFCADDLDADVICLMPVDGYDTDDETTSLAPAVSDGCFVPEAADADAWLAVAGASGAYEDMVYCGGSFVMAPWGELAAAASSFGEELLVCDVDVRSEGPLAEPVAPPAYDRTTLLWRSAATSVRDQVNKRGLSGVALVVDGSLASAATAAVAVDAVGPLRVHALVWAEEDALADARELVRNLRIRDVDELSARGLEVAAEALGGDGEEGVVSSLVETRLGTLAAAGELLALSCADKTMLAVGTGALAATPVVRACAFAPFGDVYRSDVAAAARKRNAVSPVIPAGCLARLRVPTGLGLEQAAQTDELRLSELDALLLLRIERGAGVGELAGSRLGEQGVALVLERLRALEAWRRQGPAYPVVSARSLGEAQRPAMDAWKDRPADEAAASRLVSSVADVISQPRQRPMRPAQKASAAPGAQVPAPGMPVSFSISPETAGQMTPRISELMGYLKELSDGRRLRGEQGGTWPGGMFSDN
;
A
#
# COMPACT_ATOMS: atom_id res chain seq x y z
N MET A 1 -28.12 17.43 9.71
CA MET A 1 -26.83 17.22 10.39
C MET A 1 -25.73 17.87 9.56
N LYS A 2 -24.80 18.56 10.20
CA LYS A 2 -23.64 19.14 9.49
C LYS A 2 -22.38 18.35 9.82
N ILE A 3 -21.75 17.76 8.81
CA ILE A 3 -20.56 16.94 8.95
C ILE A 3 -19.34 17.73 8.46
N ALA A 4 -18.26 17.71 9.24
CA ALA A 4 -16.95 18.19 8.85
C ALA A 4 -16.00 17.02 8.70
N ILE A 5 -15.20 16.96 7.63
CA ILE A 5 -14.16 15.96 7.40
C ILE A 5 -12.82 16.66 7.36
N ALA A 6 -11.92 16.32 8.26
CA ALA A 6 -10.56 16.82 8.30
C ALA A 6 -9.63 15.91 7.51
N GLN A 7 -9.37 16.29 6.26
CA GLN A 7 -8.34 15.67 5.43
C GLN A 7 -7.01 16.32 5.77
N MET A 8 -6.12 15.58 6.43
CA MET A 8 -4.87 16.13 6.93
C MET A 8 -3.69 15.17 6.78
N ASN A 9 -2.49 15.74 6.88
CA ASN A 9 -1.21 15.06 6.91
C ASN A 9 -0.60 15.17 8.31
N SER A 10 0.10 14.14 8.77
CA SER A 10 0.78 14.14 10.07
C SER A 10 2.15 13.48 9.98
N THR A 11 2.94 13.61 11.04
CA THR A 11 4.20 12.89 11.16
C THR A 11 4.07 11.86 12.28
N PRO A 12 4.31 10.56 12.03
CA PRO A 12 4.25 9.52 13.04
C PRO A 12 5.06 9.88 14.28
N GLY A 13 4.43 9.77 15.46
CA GLY A 13 5.08 10.10 16.74
C GLY A 13 5.22 11.58 17.09
N ALA A 14 4.89 12.51 16.20
CA ALA A 14 4.86 13.94 16.50
C ALA A 14 3.54 14.35 17.20
N PHE A 15 3.20 13.67 18.30
CA PHE A 15 1.89 13.77 18.95
C PHE A 15 1.45 15.19 19.29
N ASP A 16 2.32 15.99 19.90
CA ASP A 16 1.96 17.37 20.32
C ASP A 16 1.61 18.26 19.12
N ALA A 17 2.38 18.15 18.02
CA ALA A 17 2.13 18.89 16.80
C ALA A 17 0.83 18.42 16.12
N THR A 18 0.62 17.10 16.07
CA THR A 18 -0.57 16.50 15.48
C THR A 18 -1.83 16.89 16.27
N VAL A 19 -1.82 16.78 17.60
CA VAL A 19 -2.91 17.22 18.48
C VAL A 19 -3.21 18.70 18.27
N SER A 20 -2.19 19.55 18.19
CA SER A 20 -2.36 21.00 17.95
C SER A 20 -3.06 21.29 16.61
N SER A 21 -2.67 20.56 15.55
CA SER A 21 -3.28 20.66 14.23
C SER A 21 -4.71 20.14 14.23
N MET A 22 -4.97 18.96 14.81
CA MET A 22 -6.31 18.38 14.93
C MET A 22 -7.25 19.30 15.73
N ALA A 23 -6.77 19.88 16.83
CA ALA A 23 -7.55 20.85 17.62
C ALA A 23 -7.85 22.13 16.82
N ALA A 24 -6.96 22.55 15.91
CA ALA A 24 -7.24 23.68 15.01
C ALA A 24 -8.37 23.36 14.02
N TYR A 25 -8.38 22.14 13.46
CA TYR A 25 -9.52 21.67 12.67
C TYR A 25 -10.81 21.58 13.50
N GLY A 26 -10.73 21.10 14.74
CA GLY A 26 -11.86 21.07 15.68
C GLY A 26 -12.49 22.45 15.91
N ARG A 27 -11.67 23.46 16.24
CA ARG A 27 -12.15 24.84 16.40
C ARG A 27 -12.80 25.38 15.12
N ARG A 28 -12.20 25.07 13.97
CA ARG A 28 -12.77 25.53 12.70
C ARG A 28 -14.09 24.84 12.37
N ALA A 29 -14.23 23.54 12.66
CA ALA A 29 -15.48 22.81 12.51
C ALA A 29 -16.58 23.37 13.44
N GLU A 30 -16.22 23.70 14.69
CA GLU A 30 -17.12 24.33 15.66
C GLU A 30 -17.59 25.70 15.18
N GLU A 31 -16.68 26.57 14.68
CA GLU A 31 -17.03 27.88 14.10
C GLU A 31 -18.01 27.78 12.92
N LEU A 32 -17.92 26.68 12.13
CA LEU A 32 -18.79 26.41 11.00
C LEU A 32 -20.09 25.71 11.41
N GLY A 33 -20.24 25.38 12.71
CA GLY A 33 -21.43 24.76 13.28
C GLY A 33 -21.57 23.29 12.90
N ALA A 34 -20.47 22.56 12.81
CA ALA A 34 -20.50 21.13 12.57
C ALA A 34 -21.07 20.36 13.78
N ASP A 35 -21.91 19.37 13.52
CA ASP A 35 -22.44 18.44 14.53
C ASP A 35 -21.50 17.27 14.78
N LEU A 36 -20.69 16.92 13.77
CA LEU A 36 -19.69 15.84 13.81
C LEU A 36 -18.45 16.22 13.02
N LEU A 37 -17.28 15.95 13.57
CA LEU A 37 -15.99 16.04 12.88
C LEU A 37 -15.41 14.64 12.68
N VAL A 38 -15.00 14.31 11.46
CA VAL A 38 -14.41 13.02 11.12
C VAL A 38 -12.97 13.24 10.65
N PHE A 39 -12.03 12.55 11.27
CA PHE A 39 -10.63 12.53 10.83
C PHE A 39 -10.37 11.31 9.96
N GLY A 40 -9.56 11.47 8.92
CA GLY A 40 -9.10 10.36 8.09
C GLY A 40 -8.20 9.39 8.90
N ALA A 41 -8.31 8.11 8.58
CA ALA A 41 -7.49 7.08 9.24
C ALA A 41 -6.03 7.16 8.78
N PRO A 42 -5.10 6.88 9.62
CA PRO A 42 -4.96 7.07 11.07
C PRO A 42 -4.01 8.24 11.40
N VAL A 43 -4.46 9.46 11.20
CA VAL A 43 -3.63 10.67 11.28
C VAL A 43 -3.04 10.95 12.67
N LEU A 44 -3.65 10.49 13.77
CA LEU A 44 -3.11 10.74 15.12
C LEU A 44 -1.75 10.06 15.32
N MET A 45 -1.57 8.87 14.82
CA MET A 45 -0.36 8.06 15.00
C MET A 45 0.49 7.94 13.74
N GLY A 46 -0.07 8.26 12.59
CA GLY A 46 0.38 7.89 11.26
C GLY A 46 -0.21 6.54 10.85
N PRO A 47 -0.51 6.36 9.56
CA PRO A 47 -0.95 5.09 9.03
C PRO A 47 0.15 4.06 9.21
N ASP A 48 -0.23 2.88 9.58
CA ASP A 48 0.66 1.79 9.92
C ASP A 48 1.90 2.23 10.72
N PRO A 49 1.80 2.36 12.05
CA PRO A 49 2.94 2.72 12.89
C PRO A 49 4.03 1.64 12.89
N MET A 50 3.88 0.58 12.09
CA MET A 50 4.85 -0.51 11.92
C MET A 50 5.40 -1.02 13.27
N GLY A 51 6.72 -1.11 13.42
CA GLY A 51 7.36 -1.51 14.66
C GLY A 51 7.10 -0.60 15.87
N LEU A 52 6.61 0.62 15.66
CA LEU A 52 6.23 1.52 16.77
C LEU A 52 5.00 1.00 17.53
N ALA A 53 4.05 0.35 16.85
CA ALA A 53 2.86 -0.24 17.48
C ALA A 53 3.21 -1.39 18.45
N ALA A 54 4.37 -2.01 18.31
CA ALA A 54 4.88 -3.00 19.25
C ALA A 54 5.50 -2.37 20.51
N ASN A 55 5.66 -1.04 20.56
CA ASN A 55 6.27 -0.33 21.68
C ASN A 55 5.18 0.20 22.62
N GLU A 56 5.11 -0.34 23.83
CA GLU A 56 4.13 0.06 24.84
C GLU A 56 4.18 1.56 25.16
N ALA A 57 5.37 2.16 25.24
CA ALA A 57 5.51 3.59 25.50
C ALA A 57 4.91 4.44 24.38
N TYR A 58 5.06 4.03 23.12
CA TYR A 58 4.45 4.69 21.98
C TYR A 58 2.91 4.66 22.05
N LEU A 59 2.33 3.51 22.38
CA LEU A 59 0.89 3.36 22.53
C LEU A 59 0.33 4.16 23.72
N LEU A 60 1.09 4.23 24.82
CA LEU A 60 0.73 5.09 25.96
C LEU A 60 0.78 6.58 25.60
N ASP A 61 1.78 7.01 24.84
CA ASP A 61 1.88 8.40 24.38
C ASP A 61 0.75 8.73 23.39
N ALA A 62 0.37 7.81 22.50
CA ALA A 62 -0.80 7.95 21.64
C ALA A 62 -2.10 8.08 22.45
N THR A 63 -2.27 7.28 23.49
CA THR A 63 -3.43 7.36 24.39
C THR A 63 -3.47 8.70 25.12
N ARG A 64 -2.32 9.22 25.58
CA ARG A 64 -2.24 10.56 26.19
C ARG A 64 -2.59 11.65 25.18
N ALA A 65 -2.07 11.53 23.95
CA ALA A 65 -2.38 12.46 22.86
C ALA A 65 -3.88 12.50 22.55
N LEU A 66 -4.52 11.34 22.52
CA LEU A 66 -5.98 11.22 22.34
C LEU A 66 -6.74 11.91 23.48
N GLY A 67 -6.32 11.71 24.73
CA GLY A 67 -6.89 12.42 25.89
C GLY A 67 -6.72 13.92 25.81
N ALA A 68 -5.50 14.39 25.47
CA ALA A 68 -5.21 15.80 25.30
C ALA A 68 -6.00 16.44 24.13
N LEU A 69 -6.27 15.69 23.07
CA LEU A 69 -7.11 16.11 21.97
C LEU A 69 -8.57 16.25 22.42
N ALA A 70 -9.09 15.27 23.17
CA ALA A 70 -10.46 15.28 23.68
C ALA A 70 -10.76 16.52 24.54
N GLU A 71 -9.80 16.99 25.31
CA GLU A 71 -9.92 18.20 26.12
C GLU A 71 -9.95 19.50 25.27
N GLN A 72 -9.47 19.46 24.00
CA GLN A 72 -9.30 20.63 23.15
C GLN A 72 -10.35 20.74 22.04
N ILE A 73 -11.12 19.68 21.76
CA ILE A 73 -12.16 19.67 20.73
C ILE A 73 -13.54 19.84 21.40
N GLY A 74 -14.27 20.88 20.99
CA GLY A 74 -15.63 21.15 21.47
C GLY A 74 -16.73 20.46 20.66
N VAL A 75 -16.45 20.07 19.42
CA VAL A 75 -17.38 19.34 18.55
C VAL A 75 -17.20 17.83 18.71
N PRO A 76 -18.29 17.03 18.70
CA PRO A 76 -18.17 15.58 18.67
C PRO A 76 -17.29 15.13 17.50
N ALA A 77 -16.35 14.20 17.73
CA ALA A 77 -15.41 13.79 16.69
C ALA A 77 -15.15 12.28 16.67
N LEU A 78 -14.93 11.74 15.46
CA LEU A 78 -14.41 10.39 15.22
C LEU A 78 -12.92 10.47 14.93
N VAL A 79 -12.10 9.80 15.74
CA VAL A 79 -10.65 9.85 15.68
C VAL A 79 -10.10 8.43 15.56
N PRO A 80 -9.69 8.00 14.35
CA PRO A 80 -9.00 6.72 14.17
C PRO A 80 -7.64 6.70 14.86
N TYR A 81 -7.32 5.59 15.51
CA TYR A 81 -6.04 5.39 16.19
C TYR A 81 -5.75 3.89 16.33
N THR A 82 -4.53 3.52 16.73
CA THR A 82 -4.20 2.14 17.04
C THR A 82 -4.22 1.93 18.55
N SER A 83 -5.00 0.96 19.02
CA SER A 83 -5.08 0.55 20.42
C SER A 83 -4.40 -0.80 20.63
N ASN A 84 -4.10 -1.13 21.88
CA ASN A 84 -3.63 -2.45 22.29
C ASN A 84 -4.45 -2.98 23.49
N ILE A 85 -5.72 -2.61 23.55
CA ILE A 85 -6.61 -3.01 24.64
C ILE A 85 -6.79 -4.54 24.67
N THR A 86 -6.78 -5.17 23.49
CA THR A 86 -6.92 -6.63 23.31
C THR A 86 -5.61 -7.41 23.48
N GLY A 87 -4.48 -6.73 23.72
CA GLY A 87 -3.15 -7.35 23.72
C GLY A 87 -2.57 -7.56 22.31
N VAL A 88 -3.33 -7.21 21.27
CA VAL A 88 -2.91 -7.18 19.87
C VAL A 88 -3.15 -5.78 19.35
N PRO A 89 -2.21 -5.17 18.58
CA PRO A 89 -2.45 -3.89 17.93
C PRO A 89 -3.71 -3.96 17.07
N THR A 90 -4.65 -3.03 17.29
CA THR A 90 -5.94 -3.00 16.62
C THR A 90 -6.20 -1.56 16.18
N TYR A 91 -6.53 -1.36 14.91
CA TYR A 91 -7.10 -0.09 14.46
C TYR A 91 -8.48 0.06 15.08
N ASP A 92 -8.67 1.16 15.78
CA ASP A 92 -9.89 1.49 16.49
C ASP A 92 -10.26 2.95 16.18
N VAL A 93 -11.47 3.33 16.49
CA VAL A 93 -11.96 4.70 16.39
C VAL A 93 -12.37 5.17 17.78
N ALA A 94 -11.85 6.31 18.19
CA ALA A 94 -12.34 6.95 19.41
C ALA A 94 -13.46 7.94 19.06
N TYR A 95 -14.60 7.80 19.74
CA TYR A 95 -15.62 8.82 19.76
C TYR A 95 -15.26 9.84 20.83
N VAL A 96 -14.91 11.05 20.39
CA VAL A 96 -14.53 12.16 21.26
C VAL A 96 -15.75 13.03 21.49
N ARG A 97 -16.13 13.21 22.75
CA ARG A 97 -17.24 14.08 23.15
C ARG A 97 -17.09 14.52 24.60
N ASP A 98 -17.48 15.76 24.89
CA ASP A 98 -17.54 16.31 26.26
C ASP A 98 -16.22 16.15 27.06
N GLY A 99 -15.08 16.31 26.39
CA GLY A 99 -13.74 16.18 26.98
C GLY A 99 -13.28 14.74 27.21
N ALA A 100 -14.01 13.75 26.72
CA ALA A 100 -13.66 12.33 26.83
C ALA A 100 -13.50 11.68 25.44
N ALA A 101 -12.63 10.69 25.34
CA ALA A 101 -12.45 9.83 24.16
C ALA A 101 -12.83 8.40 24.54
N VAL A 102 -13.84 7.85 23.88
CA VAL A 102 -14.33 6.49 24.14
C VAL A 102 -14.07 5.63 22.91
N PRO A 103 -13.27 4.55 23.03
CA PRO A 103 -13.05 3.61 21.94
C PRO A 103 -14.35 2.94 21.49
N ILE A 104 -14.59 2.84 20.20
CA ILE A 104 -15.77 2.18 19.63
C ILE A 104 -15.77 0.69 19.97
N SER A 105 -14.61 0.03 19.91
CA SER A 105 -14.48 -1.37 20.33
C SER A 105 -14.92 -1.61 21.79
N LEU A 106 -14.61 -0.68 22.68
CA LEU A 106 -15.03 -0.77 24.08
C LEU A 106 -16.55 -0.56 24.23
N THR A 107 -17.13 0.36 23.47
CA THR A 107 -18.58 0.59 23.44
C THR A 107 -19.32 -0.67 23.01
N SER A 108 -18.91 -1.27 21.89
CA SER A 108 -19.49 -2.53 21.40
C SER A 108 -19.35 -3.68 22.39
N MET A 109 -18.22 -3.78 23.11
CA MET A 109 -18.03 -4.77 24.18
C MET A 109 -18.99 -4.53 25.36
N LEU A 110 -19.17 -3.27 25.77
CA LEU A 110 -20.06 -2.92 26.88
C LEU A 110 -21.53 -3.22 26.54
N ASP A 111 -21.95 -2.94 25.32
CA ASP A 111 -23.28 -3.25 24.82
C ASP A 111 -23.55 -4.76 24.79
N ALA A 112 -22.56 -5.57 24.38
CA ALA A 112 -22.66 -7.03 24.37
C ALA A 112 -22.71 -7.65 25.77
N ILE A 113 -22.10 -7.02 26.77
CA ILE A 113 -22.11 -7.48 28.18
C ILE A 113 -23.41 -7.11 28.89
N GLY A 114 -24.06 -6.03 28.45
CA GLY A 114 -25.30 -5.49 29.02
C GLY A 114 -25.09 -4.72 30.32
N PRO A 115 -26.13 -4.03 30.83
CA PRO A 115 -26.06 -3.26 32.07
C PRO A 115 -25.90 -4.18 33.27
N GLY A 116 -24.83 -4.02 34.02
CA GLY A 116 -24.52 -4.80 35.20
C GLY A 116 -23.85 -3.96 36.30
N SER A 117 -23.49 -4.61 37.40
CA SER A 117 -22.60 -3.96 38.37
C SER A 117 -21.23 -3.71 37.74
N VAL A 118 -20.53 -2.67 38.21
CA VAL A 118 -19.17 -2.32 37.72
C VAL A 118 -18.24 -3.55 37.75
N ASP A 119 -18.38 -4.42 38.77
CA ASP A 119 -17.57 -5.64 38.85
C ASP A 119 -17.95 -6.70 37.80
N ALA A 120 -19.23 -6.79 37.42
CA ALA A 120 -19.69 -7.71 36.37
C ALA A 120 -19.22 -7.24 34.99
N VAL A 121 -19.31 -5.94 34.73
CA VAL A 121 -18.81 -5.31 33.51
C VAL A 121 -17.29 -5.47 33.40
N ALA A 122 -16.54 -5.14 34.45
CA ALA A 122 -15.08 -5.30 34.48
C ALA A 122 -14.63 -6.76 34.26
N ARG A 123 -15.39 -7.72 34.79
CA ARG A 123 -15.14 -9.15 34.58
C ARG A 123 -15.42 -9.58 33.14
N GLY A 124 -16.56 -9.17 32.58
CA GLY A 124 -16.93 -9.48 31.21
C GLY A 124 -15.96 -8.88 30.19
N ILE A 125 -15.50 -7.65 30.41
CA ILE A 125 -14.43 -7.03 29.60
C ILE A 125 -13.16 -7.88 29.65
N ARG A 126 -12.73 -8.29 30.86
CA ARG A 126 -11.52 -9.09 31.02
C ARG A 126 -11.63 -10.46 30.34
N GLU A 127 -12.78 -11.13 30.48
CA GLU A 127 -13.05 -12.42 29.84
C GLU A 127 -13.01 -12.29 28.29
N ARG A 128 -13.54 -11.20 27.75
CA ARG A 128 -13.51 -10.93 26.31
C ARG A 128 -12.09 -10.64 25.81
N LEU A 129 -11.34 -9.77 26.51
CA LEU A 129 -9.94 -9.49 26.22
C LEU A 129 -9.07 -10.76 26.26
N ASP A 130 -9.29 -11.64 27.25
CA ASP A 130 -8.60 -12.92 27.37
C ASP A 130 -8.97 -13.90 26.24
N ALA A 131 -10.21 -13.85 25.74
CA ALA A 131 -10.64 -14.66 24.61
C ALA A 131 -10.01 -14.17 23.30
N ASP A 132 -10.01 -12.86 23.07
CA ASP A 132 -9.43 -12.24 21.88
C ASP A 132 -7.89 -12.41 21.84
N ALA A 133 -7.21 -12.30 22.99
CA ALA A 133 -5.78 -12.56 23.09
C ALA A 133 -5.39 -14.01 22.71
N ARG A 134 -6.27 -14.99 22.98
CA ARG A 134 -6.05 -16.40 22.59
C ARG A 134 -6.25 -16.64 21.09
N LEU A 135 -7.06 -15.82 20.42
CA LEU A 135 -7.27 -15.87 18.97
C LEU A 135 -6.15 -15.15 18.21
N GLY A 136 -5.39 -14.26 18.88
CA GLY A 136 -4.37 -13.39 18.31
C GLY A 136 -3.00 -14.00 18.04
N ASP A 137 -2.78 -15.29 18.32
CA ASP A 137 -1.46 -15.95 18.23
C ASP A 137 -1.09 -16.43 16.79
N ALA A 138 -1.77 -15.94 15.79
CA ALA A 138 -1.40 -16.14 14.38
C ALA A 138 -0.54 -14.95 13.92
N GLY A 139 0.71 -15.02 14.24
CA GLY A 139 1.95 -14.43 13.73
C GLY A 139 1.96 -13.36 12.63
N GLY A 140 1.15 -12.33 12.70
CA GLY A 140 1.24 -11.18 11.82
C GLY A 140 1.15 -9.88 12.61
N GLN A 141 2.13 -9.00 12.47
CA GLN A 141 2.23 -7.71 13.17
C GLN A 141 1.28 -6.63 12.60
N ALA A 142 0.40 -6.96 11.67
CA ALA A 142 -0.61 -6.04 11.16
C ALA A 142 -1.69 -5.81 12.21
N ALA A 143 -2.03 -4.55 12.48
CA ALA A 143 -3.14 -4.21 13.34
C ALA A 143 -4.45 -4.73 12.72
N ARG A 144 -5.30 -5.36 13.54
CA ARG A 144 -6.65 -5.76 13.10
C ARG A 144 -7.54 -4.53 13.03
N LEU A 145 -8.53 -4.58 12.15
CA LEU A 145 -9.61 -3.59 12.15
C LEU A 145 -10.66 -3.99 13.19
N ILE A 146 -11.33 -2.98 13.78
CA ILE A 146 -12.53 -3.23 14.59
C ILE A 146 -13.70 -3.63 13.70
N ASP A 147 -14.66 -4.33 14.27
CA ASP A 147 -15.94 -4.59 13.60
C ASP A 147 -16.70 -3.25 13.40
N PRO A 148 -17.45 -3.10 12.29
CA PRO A 148 -18.29 -1.93 12.07
C PRO A 148 -19.32 -1.76 13.20
N ALA A 149 -19.65 -0.54 13.54
CA ALA A 149 -20.53 -0.20 14.65
C ALA A 149 -21.41 1.01 14.35
N VAL A 150 -22.48 1.19 15.10
CA VAL A 150 -23.37 2.36 15.01
C VAL A 150 -23.33 3.12 16.34
N ILE A 151 -23.21 4.44 16.26
CA ILE A 151 -23.30 5.35 17.40
C ILE A 151 -24.40 6.40 17.17
N GLU A 152 -24.93 7.00 18.23
CA GLU A 152 -25.88 8.10 18.11
C GLU A 152 -25.17 9.45 18.20
N VAL A 153 -25.38 10.32 17.21
CA VAL A 153 -24.84 11.67 17.17
C VAL A 153 -25.93 12.65 16.78
N GLY A 154 -26.32 13.52 17.67
CA GLY A 154 -27.34 14.56 17.39
C GLY A 154 -28.70 14.01 16.99
N GLY A 155 -29.03 12.77 17.36
CA GLY A 155 -30.28 12.09 17.02
C GLY A 155 -30.26 11.39 15.65
N ALA A 156 -29.09 11.29 15.01
CA ALA A 156 -28.85 10.47 13.84
C ALA A 156 -28.03 9.22 14.20
N HIS A 157 -28.28 8.11 13.54
CA HIS A 157 -27.49 6.89 13.63
C HIS A 157 -26.28 7.01 12.70
N VAL A 158 -25.09 7.02 13.27
CA VAL A 158 -23.83 7.16 12.54
C VAL A 158 -23.08 5.83 12.54
N GLY A 159 -22.97 5.22 11.38
CA GLY A 159 -22.15 4.04 11.13
C GLY A 159 -20.67 4.40 11.14
N VAL A 160 -19.82 3.53 11.70
CA VAL A 160 -18.37 3.67 11.75
C VAL A 160 -17.74 2.49 11.05
N ALA A 161 -16.94 2.76 10.01
CA ALA A 161 -16.28 1.79 9.15
C ALA A 161 -14.82 2.19 8.87
N LEU A 162 -13.91 1.22 8.80
CA LEU A 162 -12.47 1.42 8.51
C LEU A 162 -12.03 0.81 7.18
N SER A 163 -12.84 -0.05 6.58
CA SER A 163 -12.58 -0.67 5.30
C SER A 163 -13.83 -0.69 4.41
N LEU A 164 -13.63 -0.88 3.11
CA LEU A 164 -14.75 -1.05 2.17
C LEU A 164 -15.57 -2.30 2.50
N GLY A 165 -14.93 -3.38 2.96
CA GLY A 165 -15.64 -4.59 3.38
C GLY A 165 -16.58 -4.38 4.56
N ASP A 166 -16.36 -3.35 5.38
CA ASP A 166 -17.26 -3.01 6.49
C ASP A 166 -18.60 -2.45 5.99
N LEU A 167 -18.67 -1.92 4.77
CA LEU A 167 -19.92 -1.43 4.17
C LEU A 167 -20.94 -2.55 3.95
N ASP A 168 -20.47 -3.78 3.73
CA ASP A 168 -21.34 -4.96 3.57
C ASP A 168 -22.23 -5.19 4.80
N ALA A 169 -21.74 -4.83 6.01
CA ALA A 169 -22.52 -4.98 7.24
C ALA A 169 -23.74 -4.04 7.29
N PHE A 170 -23.66 -2.88 6.63
CA PHE A 170 -24.77 -1.93 6.52
C PHE A 170 -25.71 -2.30 5.36
N CYS A 171 -25.15 -2.84 4.28
CA CYS A 171 -25.95 -3.30 3.11
C CYS A 171 -26.74 -4.57 3.39
N ALA A 172 -26.30 -5.42 4.32
CA ALA A 172 -26.96 -6.69 4.66
C ALA A 172 -28.12 -6.56 5.67
N ASP A 173 -28.58 -5.36 5.97
CA ASP A 173 -29.61 -5.05 7.00
C ASP A 173 -29.22 -5.44 8.44
N ASP A 174 -27.94 -5.74 8.69
CA ASP A 174 -27.47 -6.08 10.04
C ASP A 174 -27.27 -4.84 10.92
N LEU A 175 -26.81 -3.73 10.31
CA LEU A 175 -26.60 -2.43 10.98
C LEU A 175 -27.34 -1.33 10.23
N ASP A 176 -28.23 -0.64 10.91
CA ASP A 176 -29.02 0.49 10.38
C ASP A 176 -28.32 1.82 10.71
N ALA A 177 -28.02 2.62 9.69
CA ALA A 177 -27.35 3.91 9.85
C ALA A 177 -27.94 4.97 8.90
N ASP A 178 -28.12 6.18 9.38
CA ASP A 178 -28.49 7.35 8.57
C ASP A 178 -27.29 7.88 7.77
N VAL A 179 -26.09 7.79 8.36
CA VAL A 179 -24.81 8.23 7.78
C VAL A 179 -23.74 7.21 8.13
N ILE A 180 -22.95 6.77 7.15
CA ILE A 180 -21.79 5.92 7.38
C ILE A 180 -20.53 6.77 7.22
N CYS A 181 -19.74 6.85 8.29
CA CYS A 181 -18.41 7.46 8.29
C CYS A 181 -17.38 6.37 7.98
N LEU A 182 -16.90 6.34 6.75
CA LEU A 182 -15.83 5.44 6.31
C LEU A 182 -14.49 6.17 6.40
N MET A 183 -13.55 5.59 7.16
CA MET A 183 -12.21 6.12 7.36
C MET A 183 -11.18 5.07 6.89
N PRO A 184 -10.98 4.91 5.55
CA PRO A 184 -10.18 3.82 5.01
C PRO A 184 -8.73 3.95 5.44
N VAL A 185 -8.14 2.82 5.83
CA VAL A 185 -6.73 2.72 6.24
C VAL A 185 -5.79 2.43 5.07
N ASP A 186 -6.34 2.08 3.91
CA ASP A 186 -5.58 1.71 2.72
C ASP A 186 -4.98 2.93 2.02
N GLY A 187 -3.78 2.76 1.46
CA GLY A 187 -3.07 3.78 0.70
C GLY A 187 -3.59 3.95 -0.73
N TYR A 188 -2.98 4.88 -1.45
CA TYR A 188 -3.25 5.11 -2.87
C TYR A 188 -2.65 3.98 -3.72
N ASP A 189 -3.48 3.37 -4.56
CA ASP A 189 -3.09 2.44 -5.62
C ASP A 189 -3.57 2.98 -6.97
N THR A 190 -2.74 2.86 -8.00
CA THR A 190 -3.05 3.33 -9.35
C THR A 190 -4.04 2.46 -10.11
N ASP A 191 -4.16 1.21 -9.71
CA ASP A 191 -4.95 0.19 -10.42
C ASP A 191 -6.14 -0.30 -9.58
N ASP A 192 -6.25 0.12 -8.31
CA ASP A 192 -7.39 -0.15 -7.45
C ASP A 192 -8.33 1.06 -7.36
N GLU A 193 -9.43 0.96 -8.07
CA GLU A 193 -10.47 1.99 -8.12
C GLU A 193 -11.23 2.12 -6.80
N THR A 194 -11.15 1.13 -5.91
CA THR A 194 -11.92 1.10 -4.67
C THR A 194 -11.17 1.68 -3.48
N THR A 195 -9.86 1.49 -3.37
CA THR A 195 -9.04 2.02 -2.27
C THR A 195 -8.55 3.44 -2.55
N SER A 196 -8.38 3.79 -3.82
CA SER A 196 -7.97 5.13 -4.24
C SER A 196 -9.18 6.07 -4.37
N LEU A 197 -9.57 6.71 -3.28
CA LEU A 197 -10.81 7.49 -3.17
C LEU A 197 -11.06 8.43 -4.34
N ALA A 198 -10.06 9.15 -4.81
CA ALA A 198 -10.24 10.12 -5.89
C ALA A 198 -10.64 9.47 -7.23
N PRO A 199 -9.94 8.42 -7.74
CA PRO A 199 -10.40 7.68 -8.92
C PRO A 199 -11.75 7.00 -8.70
N ALA A 200 -11.94 6.32 -7.58
CA ALA A 200 -13.16 5.59 -7.28
C ALA A 200 -14.41 6.49 -7.29
N VAL A 201 -14.32 7.69 -6.74
CA VAL A 201 -15.39 8.69 -6.79
C VAL A 201 -15.63 9.16 -8.23
N SER A 202 -14.57 9.41 -8.99
CA SER A 202 -14.69 9.83 -10.41
C SER A 202 -15.41 8.78 -11.25
N ASP A 203 -15.16 7.51 -11.00
CA ASP A 203 -15.69 6.38 -11.76
C ASP A 203 -17.04 5.87 -11.22
N GLY A 204 -17.52 6.47 -10.12
CA GLY A 204 -18.82 6.15 -9.53
C GLY A 204 -18.86 4.84 -8.75
N CYS A 205 -17.71 4.34 -8.29
CA CYS A 205 -17.60 3.06 -7.57
C CYS A 205 -18.37 3.03 -6.25
N PHE A 206 -18.58 4.19 -5.61
CA PHE A 206 -19.33 4.29 -4.34
C PHE A 206 -20.83 4.48 -4.50
N VAL A 207 -21.32 4.63 -5.74
CA VAL A 207 -22.77 4.82 -5.97
C VAL A 207 -23.59 3.57 -5.59
N PRO A 208 -23.18 2.35 -5.95
CA PRO A 208 -23.87 1.15 -5.49
C PRO A 208 -23.87 1.01 -3.97
N GLU A 209 -22.73 1.27 -3.32
CA GLU A 209 -22.56 1.13 -1.86
C GLU A 209 -23.50 2.07 -1.09
N ALA A 210 -23.61 3.33 -1.54
CA ALA A 210 -24.51 4.30 -0.93
C ALA A 210 -25.99 3.88 -1.11
N ALA A 211 -26.34 3.38 -2.29
CA ALA A 211 -27.71 2.94 -2.60
C ALA A 211 -28.10 1.65 -1.86
N ASP A 212 -27.19 0.69 -1.76
CA ASP A 212 -27.46 -0.59 -1.10
C ASP A 212 -27.56 -0.44 0.43
N ALA A 213 -26.81 0.50 1.01
CA ALA A 213 -26.90 0.84 2.42
C ALA A 213 -28.07 1.77 2.76
N ASP A 214 -28.71 2.39 1.77
CA ASP A 214 -29.71 3.47 1.94
C ASP A 214 -29.26 4.56 2.93
N ALA A 215 -27.96 4.88 2.92
CA ALA A 215 -27.32 5.78 3.86
C ALA A 215 -26.43 6.81 3.17
N TRP A 216 -26.23 7.96 3.80
CA TRP A 216 -25.22 8.90 3.38
C TRP A 216 -23.83 8.34 3.65
N LEU A 217 -22.91 8.46 2.70
CA LEU A 217 -21.51 8.10 2.87
C LEU A 217 -20.68 9.37 3.13
N ALA A 218 -20.05 9.45 4.29
CA ALA A 218 -19.06 10.47 4.65
C ALA A 218 -17.68 9.80 4.70
N VAL A 219 -16.92 9.88 3.61
CA VAL A 219 -15.64 9.19 3.48
C VAL A 219 -14.48 10.12 3.76
N ALA A 220 -13.71 9.82 4.80
CA ALA A 220 -12.62 10.63 5.29
C ALA A 220 -11.26 10.02 4.89
N GLY A 221 -10.65 10.53 3.84
CA GLY A 221 -9.32 10.14 3.38
C GLY A 221 -8.20 10.86 4.12
N ALA A 222 -7.12 10.15 4.46
CA ALA A 222 -5.87 10.78 4.89
C ALA A 222 -5.13 11.37 3.68
N SER A 223 -4.21 12.30 3.91
CA SER A 223 -3.35 12.90 2.89
C SER A 223 -1.88 12.78 3.29
N GLY A 224 -1.00 12.70 2.30
CA GLY A 224 0.45 12.67 2.53
C GLY A 224 1.09 11.32 2.29
N ALA A 225 2.40 11.25 2.53
CA ALA A 225 3.18 10.02 2.41
C ALA A 225 3.76 9.61 3.76
N TYR A 226 3.75 8.31 4.03
CA TYR A 226 4.20 7.70 5.27
C TYR A 226 5.01 6.46 4.91
N GLU A 227 6.33 6.56 5.04
CA GLU A 227 7.29 5.55 4.57
C GLU A 227 7.06 5.21 3.08
N ASP A 228 6.57 4.02 2.79
CA ASP A 228 6.24 3.55 1.44
C ASP A 228 4.77 3.75 1.04
N MET A 229 3.89 4.11 1.98
CA MET A 229 2.48 4.36 1.69
C MET A 229 2.22 5.83 1.31
N VAL A 230 1.32 6.03 0.37
CA VAL A 230 0.86 7.37 -0.04
C VAL A 230 -0.65 7.44 0.06
N TYR A 231 -1.16 8.49 0.67
CA TYR A 231 -2.59 8.75 0.80
C TYR A 231 -2.97 9.94 -0.08
N CYS A 232 -3.91 9.71 -0.99
CA CYS A 232 -4.31 10.73 -1.96
C CYS A 232 -5.32 11.74 -1.41
N GLY A 233 -5.88 11.56 -0.23
CA GLY A 233 -7.03 12.35 0.20
C GLY A 233 -8.25 12.05 -0.65
N GLY A 234 -8.92 13.07 -1.17
CA GLY A 234 -10.13 12.90 -1.97
C GLY A 234 -11.36 12.55 -1.13
N SER A 235 -11.40 13.03 0.10
CA SER A 235 -12.57 12.91 1.00
C SER A 235 -13.82 13.43 0.34
N PHE A 236 -14.98 12.83 0.63
CA PHE A 236 -16.24 13.22 0.01
C PHE A 236 -17.44 12.92 0.92
N VAL A 237 -18.58 13.53 0.55
CA VAL A 237 -19.90 13.19 1.11
C VAL A 237 -20.84 12.88 -0.06
N MET A 238 -21.47 11.71 -0.03
CA MET A 238 -22.37 11.20 -1.08
C MET A 238 -23.74 10.88 -0.47
N ALA A 239 -24.78 11.25 -1.18
CA ALA A 239 -26.16 10.95 -0.80
C ALA A 239 -26.51 9.48 -1.14
N PRO A 240 -27.54 8.86 -0.50
CA PRO A 240 -27.95 7.49 -0.76
C PRO A 240 -28.26 7.20 -2.24
N TRP A 241 -28.73 8.18 -2.99
CA TRP A 241 -29.01 8.05 -4.42
C TRP A 241 -27.80 8.34 -5.34
N GLY A 242 -26.57 8.43 -4.79
CA GLY A 242 -25.32 8.49 -5.54
C GLY A 242 -24.88 9.89 -5.99
N GLU A 243 -25.58 10.96 -5.62
CA GLU A 243 -25.13 12.33 -5.89
C GLU A 243 -24.09 12.78 -4.87
N LEU A 244 -23.01 13.44 -5.32
CA LEU A 244 -22.02 14.04 -4.46
C LEU A 244 -22.53 15.37 -3.89
N ALA A 245 -22.53 15.47 -2.56
CA ALA A 245 -22.84 16.72 -1.86
C ALA A 245 -21.60 17.60 -1.63
N ALA A 246 -20.43 16.96 -1.42
CA ALA A 246 -19.15 17.65 -1.25
C ALA A 246 -18.00 16.73 -1.64
N ALA A 247 -16.88 17.29 -2.12
CA ALA A 247 -15.66 16.58 -2.43
C ALA A 247 -14.43 17.46 -2.17
N ALA A 248 -13.42 16.90 -1.51
CA ALA A 248 -12.15 17.54 -1.24
C ALA A 248 -11.14 17.30 -2.37
N SER A 249 -10.11 18.14 -2.44
CA SER A 249 -9.03 18.00 -3.40
C SER A 249 -8.10 16.85 -3.05
N SER A 250 -7.47 16.21 -4.08
CA SER A 250 -6.45 15.19 -3.83
C SER A 250 -5.12 15.80 -3.40
N PHE A 251 -4.33 15.05 -2.60
CA PHE A 251 -2.98 15.34 -2.13
C PHE A 251 -2.84 16.71 -1.43
N GLY A 252 -3.93 17.22 -0.86
CA GLY A 252 -3.97 18.47 -0.12
C GLY A 252 -4.52 18.27 1.30
N GLU A 253 -4.32 19.25 2.16
CA GLU A 253 -4.97 19.32 3.47
C GLU A 253 -6.18 20.25 3.37
N GLU A 254 -7.34 19.80 3.87
CA GLU A 254 -8.60 20.52 3.71
C GLU A 254 -9.57 20.15 4.83
N LEU A 255 -10.41 21.13 5.25
CA LEU A 255 -11.59 20.87 6.05
C LEU A 255 -12.82 20.94 5.13
N LEU A 256 -13.34 19.78 4.77
CA LEU A 256 -14.56 19.65 3.99
C LEU A 256 -15.77 19.76 4.93
N VAL A 257 -16.73 20.61 4.63
CA VAL A 257 -17.95 20.76 5.44
C VAL A 257 -19.18 20.61 4.57
N CYS A 258 -20.13 19.78 5.00
CA CYS A 258 -21.32 19.46 4.25
C CYS A 258 -22.55 19.40 5.16
N ASP A 259 -23.66 19.96 4.71
CA ASP A 259 -24.98 19.78 5.32
C ASP A 259 -25.62 18.49 4.77
N VAL A 260 -25.94 17.56 5.65
CA VAL A 260 -26.57 16.26 5.36
C VAL A 260 -28.00 16.29 5.88
N ASP A 261 -28.96 16.13 5.00
CA ASP A 261 -30.36 15.95 5.38
C ASP A 261 -30.74 14.46 5.30
N VAL A 262 -30.62 13.78 6.44
CA VAL A 262 -30.90 12.32 6.57
C VAL A 262 -32.36 11.95 6.28
N ARG A 263 -33.25 12.93 6.10
CA ARG A 263 -34.68 12.70 5.75
C ARG A 263 -34.98 13.00 4.30
N SER A 264 -33.99 13.48 3.55
CA SER A 264 -34.17 13.78 2.12
C SER A 264 -34.15 12.49 1.31
N GLU A 265 -35.08 12.40 0.37
CA GLU A 265 -35.13 11.33 -0.64
C GLU A 265 -34.60 11.81 -2.01
N GLY A 266 -33.94 12.97 -2.05
CA GLY A 266 -33.31 13.60 -3.23
C GLY A 266 -34.23 14.36 -4.16
N PRO A 267 -33.71 14.91 -5.26
CA PRO A 267 -32.28 15.10 -5.55
C PRO A 267 -31.66 16.25 -4.73
N LEU A 268 -30.31 16.37 -4.74
CA LEU A 268 -29.62 17.50 -4.14
C LEU A 268 -29.93 18.79 -4.92
N ALA A 269 -30.08 19.91 -4.19
CA ALA A 269 -30.29 21.23 -4.80
C ALA A 269 -29.08 21.67 -5.65
N GLU A 270 -27.88 21.41 -5.16
CA GLU A 270 -26.60 21.77 -5.78
C GLU A 270 -25.62 20.58 -5.68
N PRO A 271 -25.76 19.54 -6.52
CA PRO A 271 -24.83 18.43 -6.50
C PRO A 271 -23.44 18.86 -7.03
N VAL A 272 -22.40 18.35 -6.42
CA VAL A 272 -21.01 18.55 -6.86
C VAL A 272 -20.71 17.56 -7.99
N ALA A 273 -20.16 18.05 -9.09
CA ALA A 273 -19.69 17.16 -10.14
C ALA A 273 -18.49 16.33 -9.64
N PRO A 274 -18.44 15.01 -9.89
CA PRO A 274 -17.27 14.23 -9.57
C PRO A 274 -16.01 14.84 -10.18
N PRO A 275 -14.93 15.00 -9.40
CA PRO A 275 -13.67 15.53 -9.96
C PRO A 275 -13.14 14.57 -11.02
N ALA A 276 -12.78 15.10 -12.18
CA ALA A 276 -12.13 14.30 -13.21
C ALA A 276 -10.65 14.11 -12.86
N TYR A 277 -10.26 12.87 -12.64
CA TYR A 277 -8.88 12.50 -12.39
C TYR A 277 -8.30 11.70 -13.54
N ASP A 278 -7.03 11.89 -13.81
CA ASP A 278 -6.30 11.00 -14.70
C ASP A 278 -5.11 10.35 -13.98
N ARG A 279 -4.89 9.09 -14.26
CA ARG A 279 -3.87 8.24 -13.65
C ARG A 279 -2.47 8.86 -13.70
N THR A 280 -2.09 9.48 -14.82
CA THR A 280 -0.76 10.08 -14.98
C THR A 280 -0.54 11.28 -14.08
N THR A 281 -1.57 12.10 -13.87
CA THR A 281 -1.52 13.24 -12.95
C THR A 281 -1.44 12.77 -11.50
N LEU A 282 -2.21 11.76 -11.12
CA LEU A 282 -2.16 11.20 -9.77
C LEU A 282 -0.81 10.56 -9.48
N LEU A 283 -0.24 9.77 -10.41
CA LEU A 283 1.11 9.21 -10.30
C LEU A 283 2.16 10.30 -10.05
N TRP A 284 2.12 11.38 -10.82
CA TRP A 284 3.06 12.49 -10.65
C TRP A 284 2.91 13.15 -9.27
N ARG A 285 1.67 13.38 -8.84
CA ARG A 285 1.38 14.01 -7.55
C ARG A 285 1.74 13.11 -6.38
N SER A 286 1.54 11.79 -6.48
CA SER A 286 1.97 10.83 -5.45
C SER A 286 3.49 10.83 -5.28
N ALA A 287 4.24 10.80 -6.38
CA ALA A 287 5.69 10.88 -6.36
C ALA A 287 6.19 12.20 -5.75
N ALA A 288 5.59 13.35 -6.12
CA ALA A 288 5.94 14.65 -5.55
C ALA A 288 5.61 14.74 -4.06
N THR A 289 4.46 14.21 -3.64
CA THR A 289 4.05 14.14 -2.23
C THR A 289 5.01 13.30 -1.41
N SER A 290 5.42 12.14 -1.94
CA SER A 290 6.37 11.25 -1.27
C SER A 290 7.73 11.91 -1.06
N VAL A 291 8.28 12.57 -2.07
CA VAL A 291 9.55 13.30 -1.94
C VAL A 291 9.43 14.44 -0.93
N ARG A 292 8.35 15.23 -1.00
CA ARG A 292 8.11 16.34 -0.08
C ARG A 292 8.08 15.87 1.37
N ASP A 293 7.32 14.80 1.63
CA ASP A 293 7.09 14.31 2.98
C ASP A 293 8.32 13.57 3.54
N GLN A 294 9.05 12.81 2.71
CA GLN A 294 10.36 12.23 3.11
C GLN A 294 11.35 13.32 3.54
N VAL A 295 11.38 14.44 2.85
CA VAL A 295 12.27 15.56 3.20
C VAL A 295 11.78 16.27 4.46
N ASN A 296 10.51 16.65 4.51
CA ASN A 296 9.98 17.49 5.59
C ASN A 296 9.82 16.73 6.91
N LYS A 297 9.27 15.50 6.89
CA LYS A 297 9.05 14.68 8.09
C LYS A 297 10.36 14.21 8.73
N ARG A 298 11.41 14.03 7.92
CA ARG A 298 12.75 13.69 8.41
C ARG A 298 13.62 14.89 8.76
N GLY A 299 13.12 16.12 8.53
CA GLY A 299 13.87 17.36 8.80
C GLY A 299 15.08 17.57 7.89
N LEU A 300 15.06 17.01 6.66
CA LEU A 300 16.18 17.15 5.72
C LEU A 300 16.16 18.51 5.03
N SER A 301 17.35 18.99 4.63
CA SER A 301 17.52 20.29 3.98
C SER A 301 16.94 20.32 2.56
N GLY A 302 16.92 19.19 1.86
CA GLY A 302 16.45 19.06 0.48
C GLY A 302 16.79 17.71 -0.12
N VAL A 303 16.99 17.67 -1.42
CA VAL A 303 17.29 16.46 -2.18
C VAL A 303 18.53 16.63 -3.04
N ALA A 304 19.24 15.54 -3.32
CA ALA A 304 20.32 15.47 -4.30
C ALA A 304 20.04 14.36 -5.30
N LEU A 305 20.34 14.57 -6.60
CA LEU A 305 20.15 13.59 -7.66
C LEU A 305 21.15 13.74 -8.79
N VAL A 306 21.35 12.66 -9.54
CA VAL A 306 22.13 12.69 -10.78
C VAL A 306 21.23 13.13 -11.93
N VAL A 307 21.74 14.05 -12.77
CA VAL A 307 21.09 14.50 -14.00
C VAL A 307 21.95 14.06 -15.18
N ASP A 308 21.51 13.03 -15.89
CA ASP A 308 22.25 12.38 -16.98
C ASP A 308 21.64 12.61 -18.38
N GLY A 309 20.61 13.47 -18.45
CA GLY A 309 19.90 13.77 -19.69
C GLY A 309 18.96 12.66 -20.18
N SER A 310 18.78 11.56 -19.43
CA SER A 310 17.75 10.56 -19.71
C SER A 310 16.36 11.04 -19.27
N LEU A 311 15.29 10.37 -19.77
CA LEU A 311 13.93 10.64 -19.34
C LEU A 311 13.77 10.39 -17.84
N ALA A 312 14.33 9.32 -17.30
CA ALA A 312 14.23 8.95 -15.88
C ALA A 312 14.84 10.03 -14.98
N SER A 313 16.04 10.52 -15.29
CA SER A 313 16.66 11.60 -14.51
C SER A 313 15.92 12.92 -14.67
N ALA A 314 15.39 13.21 -15.85
CA ALA A 314 14.62 14.42 -16.09
C ALA A 314 13.28 14.43 -15.36
N ALA A 315 12.57 13.29 -15.33
CA ALA A 315 11.34 13.13 -14.56
C ALA A 315 11.60 13.26 -13.06
N THR A 316 12.66 12.61 -12.54
CA THR A 316 13.05 12.69 -11.12
C THR A 316 13.45 14.11 -10.72
N ALA A 317 14.19 14.84 -11.57
CA ALA A 317 14.55 16.24 -11.31
C ALA A 317 13.32 17.16 -11.30
N ALA A 318 12.40 16.97 -12.25
CA ALA A 318 11.19 17.77 -12.33
C ALA A 318 10.25 17.50 -11.14
N VAL A 319 10.04 16.22 -10.75
CA VAL A 319 9.23 15.88 -9.58
C VAL A 319 9.86 16.38 -8.29
N ALA A 320 11.18 16.35 -8.16
CA ALA A 320 11.91 16.90 -7.02
C ALA A 320 11.68 18.42 -6.87
N VAL A 321 11.73 19.15 -7.98
CA VAL A 321 11.45 20.60 -7.97
C VAL A 321 9.97 20.88 -7.66
N ASP A 322 9.04 20.10 -8.19
CA ASP A 322 7.61 20.22 -7.88
C ASP A 322 7.32 19.89 -6.40
N ALA A 323 8.10 18.99 -5.79
CA ALA A 323 7.97 18.57 -4.40
C ALA A 323 8.50 19.58 -3.37
N VAL A 324 9.74 20.05 -3.56
CA VAL A 324 10.47 20.85 -2.54
C VAL A 324 10.93 22.22 -3.03
N GLY A 325 10.68 22.54 -4.30
CA GLY A 325 11.11 23.77 -4.92
C GLY A 325 12.58 23.77 -5.37
N PRO A 326 12.95 24.60 -6.34
CA PRO A 326 14.28 24.55 -6.99
C PRO A 326 15.47 24.92 -6.08
N LEU A 327 15.21 25.59 -4.97
CA LEU A 327 16.26 26.01 -4.01
C LEU A 327 16.69 24.89 -3.05
N ARG A 328 15.89 23.81 -2.98
CA ARG A 328 16.16 22.65 -2.14
C ARG A 328 16.56 21.42 -2.96
N VAL A 329 16.90 21.61 -4.24
CA VAL A 329 17.36 20.54 -5.15
C VAL A 329 18.82 20.79 -5.50
N HIS A 330 19.68 19.80 -5.27
CA HIS A 330 21.08 19.79 -5.68
C HIS A 330 21.25 18.81 -6.84
N ALA A 331 21.65 19.31 -7.99
CA ALA A 331 21.86 18.51 -9.21
C ALA A 331 23.34 18.15 -9.38
N LEU A 332 23.66 16.87 -9.49
CA LEU A 332 24.94 16.35 -9.92
C LEU A 332 24.86 16.01 -11.40
N VAL A 333 25.32 16.92 -12.26
CA VAL A 333 25.28 16.74 -13.71
C VAL A 333 26.42 15.83 -14.15
N TRP A 334 26.04 14.69 -14.72
CA TRP A 334 26.93 13.78 -15.40
C TRP A 334 26.18 13.09 -16.52
N ALA A 335 26.60 13.31 -17.75
CA ALA A 335 25.94 12.78 -18.93
C ALA A 335 26.96 12.46 -20.00
N GLU A 336 26.62 11.57 -20.91
CA GLU A 336 27.33 11.35 -22.15
C GLU A 336 27.31 12.62 -23.01
N GLU A 337 28.27 12.74 -23.94
CA GLU A 337 28.50 13.97 -24.72
C GLU A 337 27.23 14.44 -25.46
N ASP A 338 26.46 13.51 -26.04
CA ASP A 338 25.21 13.77 -26.77
C ASP A 338 24.03 14.18 -25.85
N ALA A 339 24.05 13.82 -24.56
CA ALA A 339 23.02 14.12 -23.58
C ALA A 339 23.36 15.32 -22.68
N LEU A 340 24.63 15.72 -22.62
CA LEU A 340 25.11 16.75 -21.69
C LEU A 340 24.45 18.11 -21.90
N ALA A 341 24.22 18.48 -23.18
CA ALA A 341 23.57 19.75 -23.53
C ALA A 341 22.13 19.80 -22.98
N ASP A 342 21.38 18.71 -23.13
CA ASP A 342 20.00 18.58 -22.62
C ASP A 342 19.97 18.53 -21.12
N ALA A 343 20.92 17.85 -20.44
CA ALA A 343 21.05 17.83 -19.00
C ALA A 343 21.26 19.24 -18.42
N ARG A 344 22.16 20.01 -19.02
CA ARG A 344 22.38 21.41 -18.61
C ARG A 344 21.18 22.32 -18.90
N GLU A 345 20.47 22.08 -20.02
CA GLU A 345 19.25 22.81 -20.33
C GLU A 345 18.15 22.51 -19.32
N LEU A 346 17.94 21.25 -18.95
CA LEU A 346 16.98 20.80 -17.94
C LEU A 346 17.20 21.54 -16.61
N VAL A 347 18.42 21.54 -16.10
CA VAL A 347 18.78 22.20 -14.83
C VAL A 347 18.47 23.70 -14.86
N ARG A 348 18.76 24.37 -16.00
CA ARG A 348 18.43 25.80 -16.20
C ARG A 348 16.91 26.04 -16.24
N ASN A 349 16.16 25.19 -16.98
CA ASN A 349 14.71 25.32 -17.12
C ASN A 349 14.00 25.10 -15.78
N LEU A 350 14.48 24.16 -14.98
CA LEU A 350 14.00 23.86 -13.62
C LEU A 350 14.46 24.91 -12.58
N ARG A 351 15.36 25.83 -12.97
CA ARG A 351 15.92 26.90 -12.10
C ARG A 351 16.67 26.35 -10.88
N ILE A 352 17.23 25.16 -10.98
CA ILE A 352 18.10 24.60 -9.95
C ILE A 352 19.38 25.42 -9.90
N ARG A 353 19.78 25.88 -8.71
CA ARG A 353 20.95 26.76 -8.53
C ARG A 353 22.16 26.00 -8.01
N ASP A 354 21.93 25.01 -7.16
CA ASP A 354 22.98 24.13 -6.63
C ASP A 354 23.30 23.04 -7.64
N VAL A 355 24.40 23.19 -8.35
CA VAL A 355 24.78 22.31 -9.46
C VAL A 355 26.27 22.01 -9.39
N ASP A 356 26.58 20.72 -9.25
CA ASP A 356 27.92 20.18 -9.48
C ASP A 356 27.95 19.49 -10.84
N GLU A 357 29.00 19.67 -11.61
CA GLU A 357 29.20 18.96 -12.88
C GLU A 357 30.47 18.10 -12.79
N LEU A 358 30.32 16.80 -13.07
CA LEU A 358 31.44 15.87 -13.10
C LEU A 358 32.11 15.84 -14.46
N SER A 359 33.44 15.90 -14.45
CA SER A 359 34.25 15.76 -15.66
C SER A 359 34.30 14.29 -16.11
N ALA A 360 33.87 13.99 -17.33
CA ALA A 360 33.98 12.64 -17.89
C ALA A 360 35.41 12.13 -17.84
N ARG A 361 36.40 12.97 -18.26
CA ARG A 361 37.82 12.63 -18.19
C ARG A 361 38.32 12.38 -16.77
N GLY A 362 37.80 13.13 -15.79
CA GLY A 362 38.16 12.93 -14.37
C GLY A 362 37.70 11.57 -13.87
N LEU A 363 36.50 11.15 -14.26
CA LEU A 363 35.93 9.84 -13.90
C LEU A 363 36.65 8.69 -14.62
N GLU A 364 37.02 8.85 -15.90
CA GLU A 364 37.81 7.86 -16.65
C GLU A 364 39.15 7.61 -15.98
N VAL A 365 39.89 8.67 -15.63
CA VAL A 365 41.17 8.57 -14.91
C VAL A 365 41.00 7.89 -13.56
N ALA A 366 39.92 8.21 -12.81
CA ALA A 366 39.65 7.57 -11.54
C ALA A 366 39.28 6.09 -11.71
N ALA A 367 38.50 5.74 -12.74
CA ALA A 367 38.15 4.36 -13.08
C ALA A 367 39.38 3.53 -13.46
N GLU A 368 40.27 4.08 -14.31
CA GLU A 368 41.55 3.45 -14.66
C GLU A 368 42.42 3.21 -13.40
N ALA A 369 42.51 4.19 -12.50
CA ALA A 369 43.28 4.05 -11.27
C ALA A 369 42.73 2.95 -10.33
N LEU A 370 41.45 2.64 -10.42
CA LEU A 370 40.80 1.54 -9.67
C LEU A 370 40.92 0.18 -10.37
N GLY A 371 41.61 0.11 -11.53
CA GLY A 371 41.82 -1.12 -12.29
C GLY A 371 40.64 -1.52 -13.18
N GLY A 372 39.73 -0.62 -13.42
CA GLY A 372 38.65 -0.79 -14.40
C GLY A 372 39.08 -0.29 -15.78
N ASP A 373 38.99 -1.12 -16.79
CA ASP A 373 39.28 -0.74 -18.22
C ASP A 373 38.16 0.16 -18.79
N GLY A 374 37.73 1.21 -18.05
CA GLY A 374 36.61 2.09 -18.46
C GLY A 374 35.23 1.44 -18.38
N GLU A 375 35.07 0.37 -17.62
CA GLU A 375 33.79 -0.30 -17.47
C GLU A 375 32.73 0.66 -16.93
N GLU A 376 31.61 0.76 -17.63
CA GLU A 376 30.45 1.61 -17.31
C GLU A 376 30.00 1.47 -15.83
N GLY A 377 30.10 0.26 -15.26
CA GLY A 377 29.78 -0.02 -13.87
C GLY A 377 30.69 0.68 -12.86
N VAL A 378 31.99 0.86 -13.14
CA VAL A 378 32.94 1.56 -12.26
C VAL A 378 32.66 3.05 -12.27
N VAL A 379 32.42 3.64 -13.45
CA VAL A 379 32.07 5.05 -13.58
C VAL A 379 30.78 5.36 -12.85
N SER A 380 29.75 4.55 -13.06
CA SER A 380 28.45 4.70 -12.36
C SER A 380 28.62 4.64 -10.85
N SER A 381 29.44 3.71 -10.33
CA SER A 381 29.72 3.60 -8.89
C SER A 381 30.44 4.83 -8.32
N LEU A 382 31.35 5.44 -9.09
CA LEU A 382 32.02 6.69 -8.69
C LEU A 382 31.03 7.86 -8.62
N VAL A 383 30.13 7.97 -9.60
CA VAL A 383 29.06 8.98 -9.62
C VAL A 383 28.15 8.83 -8.42
N GLU A 384 27.69 7.60 -8.13
CA GLU A 384 26.86 7.32 -6.95
C GLU A 384 27.60 7.62 -5.63
N THR A 385 28.89 7.29 -5.53
CA THR A 385 29.71 7.62 -4.36
C THR A 385 29.79 9.14 -4.15
N ARG A 386 29.98 9.91 -5.22
CA ARG A 386 29.97 11.38 -5.14
C ARG A 386 28.61 11.90 -4.70
N LEU A 387 27.50 11.37 -5.25
CA LEU A 387 26.15 11.73 -4.85
C LEU A 387 25.92 11.46 -3.36
N GLY A 388 26.30 10.28 -2.86
CA GLY A 388 26.15 9.93 -1.46
C GLY A 388 26.96 10.82 -0.52
N THR A 389 28.20 11.17 -0.90
CA THR A 389 29.04 12.10 -0.16
C THR A 389 28.42 13.49 -0.09
N LEU A 390 27.88 13.97 -1.20
CA LEU A 390 27.23 15.26 -1.31
C LEU A 390 25.94 15.30 -0.48
N ALA A 391 25.12 14.25 -0.58
CA ALA A 391 23.90 14.12 0.20
C ALA A 391 24.18 14.10 1.71
N ALA A 392 25.18 13.34 2.15
CA ALA A 392 25.56 13.27 3.55
C ALA A 392 26.09 14.61 4.08
N ALA A 393 26.89 15.33 3.30
CA ALA A 393 27.45 16.62 3.70
C ALA A 393 26.40 17.73 3.78
N GLY A 394 25.34 17.66 2.96
CA GLY A 394 24.27 18.66 2.88
C GLY A 394 23.01 18.29 3.66
N GLU A 395 22.98 17.17 4.38
CA GLU A 395 21.76 16.61 5.00
C GLU A 395 20.60 16.49 3.98
N LEU A 396 20.93 15.98 2.76
CA LEU A 396 20.00 15.86 1.64
C LEU A 396 19.51 14.42 1.49
N LEU A 397 18.30 14.24 0.97
CA LEU A 397 17.82 12.94 0.51
C LEU A 397 18.43 12.64 -0.87
N ALA A 398 19.24 11.59 -0.98
CA ALA A 398 19.75 11.14 -2.27
C ALA A 398 18.64 10.40 -3.02
N LEU A 399 18.21 10.96 -4.17
CA LEU A 399 17.18 10.38 -5.02
C LEU A 399 17.77 9.47 -6.08
N SER A 400 17.16 8.30 -6.25
CA SER A 400 17.38 7.39 -7.36
C SER A 400 16.45 7.73 -8.51
N CYS A 401 16.96 7.67 -9.73
CA CYS A 401 16.15 7.77 -10.95
C CYS A 401 15.60 6.41 -11.40
N ALA A 402 15.67 5.38 -10.53
CA ALA A 402 15.13 4.07 -10.83
C ALA A 402 13.60 4.09 -10.86
N ASP A 403 13.03 3.39 -11.84
CA ASP A 403 11.62 3.06 -11.98
C ASP A 403 11.41 1.55 -11.79
N LYS A 404 10.16 1.09 -11.71
CA LYS A 404 9.80 -0.32 -11.52
C LYS A 404 10.41 -1.22 -12.59
N THR A 405 10.45 -0.79 -13.84
CA THR A 405 11.06 -1.52 -14.96
C THR A 405 12.56 -1.73 -14.74
N MET A 406 13.28 -0.65 -14.34
CA MET A 406 14.70 -0.74 -14.03
C MET A 406 14.97 -1.65 -12.82
N LEU A 407 14.18 -1.52 -11.77
CA LEU A 407 14.31 -2.38 -10.59
C LEU A 407 13.99 -3.84 -10.89
N ALA A 408 13.06 -4.11 -11.83
CA ALA A 408 12.70 -5.45 -12.24
C ALA A 408 13.79 -6.14 -13.06
N VAL A 409 14.28 -5.49 -14.13
CA VAL A 409 15.14 -6.14 -15.14
C VAL A 409 16.48 -5.44 -15.38
N GLY A 410 16.79 -4.34 -14.70
CA GLY A 410 18.00 -3.56 -14.92
C GLY A 410 17.98 -2.79 -16.24
N THR A 411 19.10 -2.13 -16.56
CA THR A 411 19.25 -1.34 -17.80
C THR A 411 20.09 -2.04 -18.86
N GLY A 412 20.99 -2.94 -18.46
CA GLY A 412 21.95 -3.58 -19.36
C GLY A 412 22.27 -5.02 -18.95
N ALA A 413 23.47 -5.50 -19.28
CA ALA A 413 23.94 -6.78 -18.82
C ALA A 413 24.02 -6.83 -17.28
N LEU A 414 23.79 -8.01 -16.68
CA LEU A 414 23.86 -8.20 -15.22
C LEU A 414 25.15 -7.69 -14.59
N ALA A 415 26.27 -7.73 -15.36
CA ALA A 415 27.58 -7.24 -14.95
C ALA A 415 27.67 -5.71 -14.83
N ALA A 416 26.76 -4.96 -15.47
CA ALA A 416 26.72 -3.50 -15.44
C ALA A 416 25.88 -2.93 -14.27
N THR A 417 25.44 -3.78 -13.35
CA THR A 417 24.64 -3.34 -12.20
C THR A 417 25.56 -2.66 -11.17
N PRO A 418 25.30 -1.41 -10.76
CA PRO A 418 26.15 -0.70 -9.80
C PRO A 418 26.27 -1.47 -8.47
N VAL A 419 27.46 -1.55 -7.95
CA VAL A 419 27.75 -2.22 -6.67
C VAL A 419 27.49 -1.28 -5.50
N VAL A 420 27.75 0.02 -5.67
CA VAL A 420 27.55 1.06 -4.68
C VAL A 420 26.14 1.65 -4.79
N ARG A 421 25.51 1.86 -3.63
CA ARG A 421 24.15 2.39 -3.56
C ARG A 421 24.14 3.57 -2.61
N ALA A 422 24.16 4.74 -3.18
CA ALA A 422 24.07 5.99 -2.45
C ALA A 422 22.65 6.52 -2.34
N CYS A 423 21.77 6.10 -3.26
CA CYS A 423 20.40 6.61 -3.30
C CYS A 423 19.54 5.94 -2.24
N ALA A 424 18.85 6.77 -1.45
CA ALA A 424 17.99 6.32 -0.36
C ALA A 424 16.52 6.16 -0.79
N PHE A 425 16.08 6.91 -1.82
CA PHE A 425 14.68 6.95 -2.21
C PHE A 425 14.49 7.09 -3.72
N ALA A 426 13.59 6.31 -4.31
CA ALA A 426 13.25 6.33 -5.74
C ALA A 426 11.78 6.78 -5.90
N PRO A 427 11.50 8.02 -6.31
CA PRO A 427 10.13 8.54 -6.42
C PRO A 427 9.23 7.74 -7.36
N PHE A 428 9.82 7.06 -8.34
CA PHE A 428 9.12 6.24 -9.33
C PHE A 428 9.45 4.74 -9.20
N GLY A 429 9.99 4.29 -8.05
CA GLY A 429 10.45 2.90 -7.89
C GLY A 429 9.37 1.84 -8.06
N ASP A 430 8.11 2.19 -7.88
CA ASP A 430 6.96 1.31 -8.12
C ASP A 430 6.11 1.72 -9.33
N VAL A 431 6.64 2.57 -10.21
CA VAL A 431 5.98 3.03 -11.45
C VAL A 431 6.74 2.50 -12.67
N TYR A 432 6.04 1.88 -13.60
CA TYR A 432 6.66 1.41 -14.85
C TYR A 432 7.19 2.56 -15.69
N ARG A 433 8.28 2.31 -16.42
CA ARG A 433 8.97 3.37 -17.22
C ARG A 433 8.08 3.99 -18.28
N SER A 434 7.19 3.22 -18.91
CA SER A 434 6.19 3.74 -19.85
C SER A 434 5.25 4.75 -19.19
N ASP A 435 4.83 4.49 -17.96
CA ASP A 435 3.98 5.40 -17.18
C ASP A 435 4.75 6.63 -16.71
N VAL A 436 6.01 6.48 -16.30
CA VAL A 436 6.89 7.62 -15.98
C VAL A 436 7.02 8.52 -17.20
N ALA A 437 7.20 7.93 -18.41
CA ALA A 437 7.29 8.69 -19.66
C ALA A 437 5.98 9.44 -19.95
N ALA A 438 4.83 8.80 -19.78
CA ALA A 438 3.52 9.40 -19.97
C ALA A 438 3.29 10.55 -18.97
N ALA A 439 3.59 10.35 -17.69
CA ALA A 439 3.45 11.35 -16.65
C ALA A 439 4.38 12.56 -16.86
N ALA A 440 5.64 12.33 -17.22
CA ALA A 440 6.60 13.39 -17.55
C ALA A 440 6.15 14.23 -18.75
N ARG A 441 5.64 13.60 -19.82
CA ARG A 441 5.08 14.32 -20.99
C ARG A 441 3.84 15.13 -20.63
N LYS A 442 2.94 14.55 -19.85
CA LYS A 442 1.72 15.23 -19.36
C LYS A 442 2.08 16.46 -18.53
N ARG A 443 2.97 16.30 -17.56
CA ARG A 443 3.47 17.40 -16.74
C ARG A 443 4.13 18.48 -17.61
N ASN A 444 4.96 18.08 -18.58
CA ASN A 444 5.68 18.99 -19.46
C ASN A 444 4.75 19.75 -20.42
N ALA A 445 3.58 19.20 -20.75
CA ALA A 445 2.55 19.89 -21.54
C ALA A 445 1.95 21.08 -20.82
N VAL A 446 1.89 21.05 -19.48
CA VAL A 446 1.41 22.15 -18.63
C VAL A 446 2.47 23.25 -18.50
N SER A 447 3.74 22.84 -18.29
CA SER A 447 4.87 23.77 -18.14
C SER A 447 6.12 23.13 -18.74
N PRO A 448 6.51 23.54 -19.98
CA PRO A 448 7.58 22.90 -20.73
C PRO A 448 8.96 23.26 -20.14
N VAL A 449 9.47 22.39 -19.27
CA VAL A 449 10.80 22.50 -18.64
C VAL A 449 11.73 21.36 -19.01
N ILE A 450 11.19 20.19 -19.41
CA ILE A 450 11.97 19.01 -19.79
C ILE A 450 12.32 19.14 -21.29
N PRO A 451 13.62 19.18 -21.67
CA PRO A 451 14.06 19.23 -23.06
C PRO A 451 13.55 18.02 -23.86
N ALA A 452 13.29 18.25 -25.15
CA ALA A 452 12.79 17.20 -26.03
C ALA A 452 13.78 16.01 -26.14
N GLY A 453 15.10 16.28 -26.10
CA GLY A 453 16.11 15.24 -26.09
C GLY A 453 16.04 14.35 -24.86
N CYS A 454 15.76 14.89 -23.67
CA CYS A 454 15.53 14.10 -22.46
C CYS A 454 14.29 13.21 -22.61
N LEU A 455 13.17 13.76 -23.10
CA LEU A 455 11.92 12.99 -23.31
C LEU A 455 12.08 11.85 -24.34
N ALA A 456 13.02 11.98 -25.27
CA ALA A 456 13.29 10.97 -26.29
C ALA A 456 14.22 9.83 -25.81
N ARG A 457 15.04 10.06 -24.75
CA ARG A 457 15.99 9.07 -24.25
C ARG A 457 15.35 8.16 -23.21
N LEU A 458 14.54 7.20 -23.68
CA LEU A 458 13.80 6.25 -22.83
C LEU A 458 14.69 5.20 -22.16
N ARG A 459 15.89 4.92 -22.70
CA ARG A 459 16.82 3.88 -22.25
C ARG A 459 16.13 2.52 -22.04
N VAL A 460 15.69 1.92 -23.14
CA VAL A 460 15.09 0.57 -23.13
C VAL A 460 16.12 -0.46 -22.65
N PRO A 461 15.75 -1.38 -21.72
CA PRO A 461 16.66 -2.44 -21.27
C PRO A 461 17.18 -3.29 -22.41
N THR A 462 18.49 -3.56 -22.43
CA THR A 462 19.15 -4.34 -23.48
C THR A 462 19.29 -5.84 -23.12
N GLY A 463 19.50 -6.67 -24.12
CA GLY A 463 19.72 -8.12 -23.93
C GLY A 463 18.49 -8.91 -23.52
N LEU A 464 17.29 -8.40 -23.82
CA LEU A 464 16.01 -9.07 -23.55
C LEU A 464 15.29 -9.53 -24.83
N GLY A 465 15.94 -9.38 -26.01
CA GLY A 465 15.31 -9.73 -27.29
C GLY A 465 14.21 -8.77 -27.74
N LEU A 466 14.14 -7.59 -27.11
CA LEU A 466 13.10 -6.58 -27.38
C LEU A 466 13.19 -5.99 -28.78
N GLU A 467 14.34 -6.07 -29.42
CA GLU A 467 14.61 -5.55 -30.78
C GLU A 467 13.73 -6.20 -31.84
N GLN A 468 13.26 -7.42 -31.55
CA GLN A 468 12.39 -8.19 -32.44
C GLN A 468 10.89 -7.93 -32.17
N ALA A 469 10.54 -7.37 -31.01
CA ALA A 469 9.16 -7.21 -30.58
C ALA A 469 8.45 -6.01 -31.25
N ALA A 470 9.15 -4.88 -31.42
CA ALA A 470 8.59 -3.67 -32.00
C ALA A 470 9.65 -2.79 -32.63
N GLN A 471 9.23 -1.88 -33.53
CA GLN A 471 10.16 -1.01 -34.27
C GLN A 471 10.60 0.23 -33.49
N THR A 472 9.77 0.71 -32.54
CA THR A 472 10.07 1.89 -31.74
C THR A 472 10.36 1.52 -30.29
N ASP A 473 11.21 2.30 -29.63
CA ASP A 473 11.56 2.10 -28.21
C ASP A 473 10.35 2.24 -27.29
N GLU A 474 9.41 3.12 -27.61
CA GLU A 474 8.17 3.26 -26.86
C GLU A 474 7.33 1.98 -26.86
N LEU A 475 7.17 1.37 -28.04
CA LEU A 475 6.41 0.12 -28.15
C LEU A 475 7.12 -1.05 -27.47
N ARG A 476 8.47 -1.11 -27.60
CA ARG A 476 9.28 -2.13 -26.91
C ARG A 476 9.12 -2.03 -25.40
N LEU A 477 9.16 -0.81 -24.89
CA LEU A 477 9.01 -0.52 -23.47
C LEU A 477 7.61 -0.87 -22.98
N SER A 478 6.57 -0.43 -23.69
CA SER A 478 5.18 -0.73 -23.32
C SER A 478 4.89 -2.24 -23.30
N GLU A 479 5.46 -3.00 -24.22
CA GLU A 479 5.30 -4.46 -24.24
C GLU A 479 6.06 -5.16 -23.10
N LEU A 480 7.25 -4.66 -22.74
CA LEU A 480 7.99 -5.12 -21.59
C LEU A 480 7.23 -4.84 -20.29
N ASP A 481 6.75 -3.60 -20.11
CA ASP A 481 6.05 -3.17 -18.92
C ASP A 481 4.73 -3.93 -18.76
N ALA A 482 3.99 -4.17 -19.85
CA ALA A 482 2.79 -5.00 -19.83
C ALA A 482 3.07 -6.45 -19.40
N LEU A 483 4.19 -7.04 -19.87
CA LEU A 483 4.62 -8.36 -19.44
C LEU A 483 4.99 -8.39 -17.94
N LEU A 484 5.73 -7.37 -17.49
CA LEU A 484 6.12 -7.24 -16.08
C LEU A 484 4.90 -7.05 -15.19
N LEU A 485 3.92 -6.23 -15.59
CA LEU A 485 2.66 -6.05 -14.88
C LEU A 485 1.92 -7.38 -14.72
N LEU A 486 1.71 -8.11 -15.83
CA LEU A 486 1.06 -9.41 -15.79
C LEU A 486 1.79 -10.38 -14.85
N ARG A 487 3.13 -10.37 -14.87
CA ARG A 487 3.94 -11.27 -14.04
C ARG A 487 3.97 -10.88 -12.58
N ILE A 488 4.24 -9.61 -12.27
CA ILE A 488 4.48 -9.11 -10.91
C ILE A 488 3.16 -8.91 -10.17
N GLU A 489 2.22 -8.22 -10.79
CA GLU A 489 0.98 -7.80 -10.13
C GLU A 489 -0.13 -8.84 -10.25
N ARG A 490 -0.22 -9.52 -11.41
CA ARG A 490 -1.26 -10.52 -11.65
C ARG A 490 -0.81 -11.97 -11.47
N GLY A 491 0.49 -12.20 -11.21
CA GLY A 491 1.02 -13.54 -10.98
C GLY A 491 0.98 -14.46 -12.20
N ALA A 492 0.85 -13.90 -13.42
CA ALA A 492 0.69 -14.66 -14.66
C ALA A 492 1.79 -15.73 -14.84
N GLY A 493 1.40 -16.91 -15.23
CA GLY A 493 2.29 -18.03 -15.50
C GLY A 493 2.97 -17.92 -16.87
N VAL A 494 4.03 -18.73 -17.10
CA VAL A 494 4.77 -18.73 -18.36
C VAL A 494 3.86 -18.99 -19.57
N GLY A 495 2.85 -19.86 -19.43
CA GLY A 495 1.91 -20.19 -20.52
C GLY A 495 1.07 -18.99 -20.96
N GLU A 496 0.64 -18.15 -20.02
CA GLU A 496 -0.11 -16.93 -20.30
C GLU A 496 0.78 -15.86 -20.95
N LEU A 497 2.01 -15.71 -20.44
CA LEU A 497 2.99 -14.77 -20.94
C LEU A 497 3.53 -15.11 -22.33
N ALA A 498 3.54 -16.41 -22.71
CA ALA A 498 4.01 -16.85 -24.01
C ALA A 498 3.20 -16.28 -25.20
N GLY A 499 1.97 -15.83 -24.95
CA GLY A 499 1.15 -15.11 -25.94
C GLY A 499 1.56 -13.67 -26.18
N SER A 500 2.52 -13.13 -25.43
CA SER A 500 3.04 -11.76 -25.65
C SER A 500 3.85 -11.66 -26.95
N ARG A 501 3.99 -10.44 -27.49
CA ARG A 501 4.79 -10.19 -28.70
C ARG A 501 6.28 -10.45 -28.52
N LEU A 502 6.75 -10.57 -27.27
CA LEU A 502 8.14 -10.96 -26.97
C LEU A 502 8.44 -12.43 -27.32
N GLY A 503 7.41 -13.24 -27.50
CA GLY A 503 7.53 -14.67 -27.75
C GLY A 503 8.17 -15.45 -26.59
N GLU A 504 8.20 -16.76 -26.66
CA GLU A 504 8.69 -17.64 -25.58
C GLU A 504 10.14 -17.32 -25.16
N GLN A 505 11.02 -17.00 -26.10
CA GLN A 505 12.42 -16.72 -25.78
C GLN A 505 12.58 -15.38 -25.06
N GLY A 506 11.87 -14.33 -25.49
CA GLY A 506 11.90 -13.03 -24.81
C GLY A 506 11.32 -13.11 -23.41
N VAL A 507 10.19 -13.82 -23.23
CA VAL A 507 9.61 -14.09 -21.92
C VAL A 507 10.60 -14.81 -21.01
N ALA A 508 11.27 -15.85 -21.49
CA ALA A 508 12.27 -16.59 -20.70
C ALA A 508 13.43 -15.70 -20.26
N LEU A 509 13.92 -14.80 -21.13
CA LEU A 509 14.99 -13.85 -20.80
C LEU A 509 14.54 -12.83 -19.74
N VAL A 510 13.33 -12.30 -19.86
CA VAL A 510 12.78 -11.35 -18.86
C VAL A 510 12.63 -12.03 -17.50
N LEU A 511 12.06 -13.24 -17.45
CA LEU A 511 11.88 -13.98 -16.20
C LEU A 511 13.22 -14.39 -15.57
N GLU A 512 14.20 -14.76 -16.36
CA GLU A 512 15.55 -15.05 -15.87
C GLU A 512 16.21 -13.80 -15.29
N ARG A 513 16.08 -12.65 -15.97
CA ARG A 513 16.61 -11.38 -15.49
C ARG A 513 15.92 -10.92 -14.20
N LEU A 514 14.59 -11.02 -14.14
CA LEU A 514 13.80 -10.71 -12.96
C LEU A 514 14.26 -11.54 -11.74
N ARG A 515 14.51 -12.84 -11.94
CA ARG A 515 15.02 -13.74 -10.91
C ARG A 515 16.46 -13.40 -10.49
N ALA A 516 17.34 -13.17 -11.46
CA ALA A 516 18.76 -12.94 -11.19
C ALA A 516 19.03 -11.65 -10.41
N LEU A 517 18.17 -10.64 -10.57
CA LEU A 517 18.28 -9.35 -9.86
C LEU A 517 17.61 -9.33 -8.47
N GLU A 518 17.02 -10.42 -8.01
CA GLU A 518 16.30 -10.47 -6.72
C GLU A 518 17.17 -10.02 -5.54
N ALA A 519 18.38 -10.59 -5.38
CA ALA A 519 19.28 -10.21 -4.31
C ALA A 519 19.71 -8.73 -4.38
N TRP A 520 19.79 -8.21 -5.61
CA TRP A 520 20.14 -6.82 -5.86
C TRP A 520 18.98 -5.87 -5.49
N ARG A 521 17.73 -6.20 -5.82
CA ARG A 521 16.55 -5.40 -5.46
C ARG A 521 16.40 -5.18 -3.97
N ARG A 522 16.69 -6.21 -3.16
CA ARG A 522 16.61 -6.12 -1.68
C ARG A 522 17.57 -5.12 -1.05
N GLN A 523 18.53 -4.63 -1.80
CA GLN A 523 19.46 -3.57 -1.39
C GLN A 523 19.14 -2.25 -2.11
N GLY A 524 18.03 -2.17 -2.81
CA GLY A 524 17.59 -1.00 -3.56
C GLY A 524 17.12 0.14 -2.66
N PRO A 525 16.87 1.32 -3.26
CA PRO A 525 16.28 2.45 -2.55
C PRO A 525 14.85 2.12 -2.12
N ALA A 526 14.40 2.75 -1.03
CA ALA A 526 12.98 2.78 -0.71
C ALA A 526 12.19 3.53 -1.79
N TYR A 527 10.92 3.25 -1.93
CA TYR A 527 10.04 3.88 -2.91
C TYR A 527 8.58 3.88 -2.43
N PRO A 528 7.75 4.82 -2.91
CA PRO A 528 6.32 4.78 -2.60
C PRO A 528 5.67 3.60 -3.33
N VAL A 529 4.91 2.80 -2.61
CA VAL A 529 4.08 1.72 -3.16
C VAL A 529 2.80 2.36 -3.70
N VAL A 530 2.57 2.24 -5.00
CA VAL A 530 1.46 2.86 -5.72
C VAL A 530 0.83 1.95 -6.77
N SER A 531 1.23 0.68 -6.81
CA SER A 531 0.68 -0.34 -7.69
C SER A 531 0.05 -1.47 -6.89
N ALA A 532 -0.81 -2.25 -7.51
CA ALA A 532 -1.51 -3.38 -6.88
C ALA A 532 -0.56 -4.39 -6.22
N ARG A 533 0.70 -4.46 -6.68
CA ARG A 533 1.73 -5.28 -6.06
C ARG A 533 3.12 -4.76 -6.39
N SER A 534 3.82 -4.31 -5.38
CA SER A 534 5.19 -3.82 -5.51
C SER A 534 6.20 -4.98 -5.72
N LEU A 535 7.41 -4.64 -6.16
CA LEU A 535 8.51 -5.60 -6.21
C LEU A 535 8.94 -6.08 -4.83
N GLY A 536 8.69 -5.30 -3.77
CA GLY A 536 8.91 -5.67 -2.38
C GLY A 536 7.97 -6.80 -1.92
N GLU A 537 6.70 -6.72 -2.30
CA GLU A 537 5.68 -7.74 -2.00
C GLU A 537 5.79 -8.97 -2.90
N ALA A 538 6.28 -8.79 -4.14
CA ALA A 538 6.48 -9.88 -5.10
C ALA A 538 7.83 -10.60 -4.93
N GLN A 539 8.49 -10.50 -3.77
CA GLN A 539 9.78 -11.13 -3.52
C GLN A 539 9.72 -12.64 -3.66
N ARG A 540 10.82 -13.21 -4.18
CA ARG A 540 11.06 -14.64 -4.19
C ARG A 540 12.38 -14.94 -3.47
N PRO A 541 12.62 -16.18 -2.99
CA PRO A 541 13.90 -16.49 -2.37
C PRO A 541 15.07 -16.22 -3.31
N ALA A 542 16.05 -15.39 -2.87
CA ALA A 542 17.22 -15.08 -3.69
C ALA A 542 18.13 -16.30 -3.92
N MET A 543 18.00 -17.33 -3.07
CA MET A 543 18.73 -18.60 -3.16
C MET A 543 17.86 -19.73 -3.75
N ASP A 544 16.86 -19.38 -4.58
CA ASP A 544 16.01 -20.40 -5.19
C ASP A 544 16.70 -21.08 -6.38
N ALA A 545 16.46 -22.38 -6.53
CA ALA A 545 16.91 -23.18 -7.67
C ALA A 545 15.79 -23.41 -8.71
N TRP A 546 14.56 -22.97 -8.39
CA TRP A 546 13.43 -23.18 -9.28
C TRP A 546 13.44 -22.18 -10.44
N LYS A 547 13.20 -22.69 -11.65
CA LYS A 547 13.09 -21.85 -12.86
C LYS A 547 11.65 -21.83 -13.34
N ASP A 548 11.21 -20.64 -13.77
CA ASP A 548 9.91 -20.46 -14.38
C ASP A 548 9.77 -21.36 -15.62
N ARG A 549 8.67 -22.08 -15.71
CA ARG A 549 8.34 -23.02 -16.79
C ARG A 549 6.83 -23.10 -16.95
N PRO A 550 6.32 -23.52 -18.13
CA PRO A 550 4.92 -23.79 -18.30
C PRO A 550 4.41 -24.79 -17.26
N ALA A 551 3.20 -24.58 -16.74
CA ALA A 551 2.57 -25.49 -15.79
C ALA A 551 2.27 -26.86 -16.47
N ASP A 552 2.59 -27.96 -15.80
CA ASP A 552 2.12 -29.28 -16.20
C ASP A 552 0.73 -29.54 -15.57
N GLU A 553 -0.30 -29.04 -16.24
CA GLU A 553 -1.70 -29.19 -15.79
C GLU A 553 -2.12 -30.66 -15.63
N ALA A 554 -1.55 -31.55 -16.45
CA ALA A 554 -1.84 -32.96 -16.36
C ALA A 554 -1.21 -33.60 -15.11
N ALA A 555 -0.02 -33.14 -14.71
CA ALA A 555 0.60 -33.58 -13.46
C ALA A 555 -0.14 -33.05 -12.24
N ALA A 556 -0.57 -31.77 -12.28
CA ALA A 556 -1.37 -31.18 -11.21
C ALA A 556 -2.70 -31.90 -11.04
N SER A 557 -3.43 -32.19 -12.14
CA SER A 557 -4.69 -32.93 -12.11
C SER A 557 -4.51 -34.35 -11.56
N ARG A 558 -3.43 -35.04 -11.93
CA ARG A 558 -3.12 -36.37 -11.37
C ARG A 558 -2.87 -36.33 -9.86
N LEU A 559 -2.16 -35.30 -9.38
CA LEU A 559 -1.91 -35.14 -7.95
C LEU A 559 -3.22 -34.90 -7.19
N VAL A 560 -4.05 -33.99 -7.68
CA VAL A 560 -5.37 -33.71 -7.08
C VAL A 560 -6.24 -34.95 -7.03
N SER A 561 -6.30 -35.73 -8.12
CA SER A 561 -7.05 -36.97 -8.16
C SER A 561 -6.49 -38.01 -7.17
N SER A 562 -5.16 -38.13 -7.07
CA SER A 562 -4.54 -39.06 -6.13
C SER A 562 -4.79 -38.69 -4.66
N VAL A 563 -4.80 -37.38 -4.34
CA VAL A 563 -5.14 -36.89 -2.99
C VAL A 563 -6.61 -37.15 -2.67
N ALA A 564 -7.51 -36.89 -3.64
CA ALA A 564 -8.93 -37.17 -3.50
C ALA A 564 -9.21 -38.65 -3.26
N ASP A 565 -8.49 -39.56 -3.99
CA ASP A 565 -8.58 -41.00 -3.81
C ASP A 565 -8.13 -41.43 -2.41
N VAL A 566 -7.04 -40.86 -1.89
CA VAL A 566 -6.55 -41.16 -0.53
C VAL A 566 -7.51 -40.68 0.55
N ILE A 567 -8.13 -39.49 0.36
CA ILE A 567 -9.10 -38.94 1.31
C ILE A 567 -10.40 -39.74 1.30
N SER A 568 -10.83 -40.22 0.12
CA SER A 568 -12.07 -40.97 -0.05
C SER A 568 -11.96 -42.46 0.37
N GLN A 569 -10.75 -43.00 0.56
CA GLN A 569 -10.59 -44.35 1.07
C GLN A 569 -11.02 -44.45 2.54
N PRO A 570 -11.94 -45.38 2.88
CA PRO A 570 -12.31 -45.58 4.27
C PRO A 570 -11.08 -46.00 5.07
N ARG A 571 -10.70 -45.21 6.08
CA ARG A 571 -9.62 -45.55 6.98
C ARG A 571 -9.95 -46.85 7.68
N GLN A 572 -9.35 -47.94 7.26
CA GLN A 572 -9.35 -49.17 8.04
C GLN A 572 -8.58 -48.90 9.33
N ARG A 573 -9.31 -48.74 10.44
CA ARG A 573 -8.68 -48.73 11.76
C ARG A 573 -7.98 -50.09 11.93
N PRO A 574 -6.67 -50.14 12.21
CA PRO A 574 -6.04 -51.39 12.59
C PRO A 574 -6.70 -51.84 13.90
N MET A 575 -7.40 -52.98 13.86
CA MET A 575 -7.89 -53.61 15.09
C MET A 575 -6.64 -53.97 15.92
N ARG A 576 -6.43 -53.27 17.03
CA ARG A 576 -5.49 -53.68 18.06
C ARG A 576 -5.96 -55.03 18.62
N PRO A 577 -5.14 -56.08 18.65
CA PRO A 577 -5.49 -57.28 19.37
C PRO A 577 -5.62 -56.95 20.84
N ALA A 578 -6.71 -57.42 21.45
CA ALA A 578 -6.97 -57.25 22.89
C ALA A 578 -5.82 -57.85 23.72
N GLN A 579 -4.98 -57.02 24.29
CA GLN A 579 -3.99 -57.44 25.28
C GLN A 579 -4.69 -57.63 26.62
N LYS A 580 -4.63 -58.87 27.10
CA LYS A 580 -5.06 -59.24 28.47
C LYS A 580 -4.25 -58.44 29.48
N ALA A 581 -4.97 -57.80 30.40
CA ALA A 581 -4.38 -57.15 31.55
C ALA A 581 -3.65 -58.12 32.42
N SER A 582 -2.38 -57.92 32.71
CA SER A 582 -1.68 -58.45 33.86
C SER A 582 -0.93 -57.33 34.55
N ALA A 583 -1.24 -57.20 35.84
CA ALA A 583 -0.69 -56.18 36.69
C ALA A 583 0.74 -56.47 37.14
N ALA A 584 1.55 -55.44 37.30
CA ALA A 584 2.36 -55.10 38.46
C ALA A 584 3.67 -54.35 38.10
N PRO A 585 4.43 -53.80 39.05
CA PRO A 585 4.76 -52.37 39.05
C PRO A 585 6.26 -52.14 38.80
N GLY A 586 6.61 -50.94 38.35
CA GLY A 586 8.00 -50.49 38.26
C GLY A 586 8.19 -49.31 37.32
N ALA A 587 8.36 -48.15 37.91
CA ALA A 587 8.67 -46.93 37.19
C ALA A 587 10.01 -47.00 36.45
N GLN A 588 10.00 -46.71 35.14
CA GLN A 588 11.18 -46.33 34.41
C GLN A 588 10.86 -45.17 33.46
N VAL A 589 11.68 -44.15 33.59
CA VAL A 589 11.68 -42.92 32.79
C VAL A 589 12.03 -43.26 31.34
N PRO A 590 11.29 -42.78 30.31
CA PRO A 590 11.67 -43.01 28.92
C PRO A 590 12.70 -42.00 28.45
N ALA A 591 13.63 -42.49 27.64
CA ALA A 591 14.67 -41.72 26.93
C ALA A 591 14.08 -40.83 25.81
N PRO A 592 14.79 -39.74 25.41
CA PRO A 592 14.29 -38.76 24.44
C PRO A 592 14.36 -39.31 23.02
N GLY A 593 13.28 -39.25 22.27
CA GLY A 593 13.26 -39.57 20.85
C GLY A 593 12.00 -40.23 20.30
N MET A 594 10.81 -39.86 20.70
CA MET A 594 9.59 -40.34 20.02
C MET A 594 8.81 -39.16 19.35
N PRO A 595 8.27 -39.41 18.15
CA PRO A 595 7.52 -38.39 17.43
C PRO A 595 6.20 -38.04 18.19
N VAL A 596 5.94 -36.76 18.33
CA VAL A 596 4.72 -36.24 18.93
C VAL A 596 3.55 -36.54 17.98
N SER A 597 2.62 -37.39 18.40
CA SER A 597 1.37 -37.60 17.68
C SER A 597 0.38 -36.51 18.08
N PHE A 598 0.03 -35.64 17.15
CA PHE A 598 -1.06 -34.70 17.33
C PHE A 598 -2.41 -35.43 17.26
N SER A 599 -3.16 -35.42 18.35
CA SER A 599 -4.56 -35.80 18.34
C SER A 599 -5.43 -34.54 18.21
N ILE A 600 -6.06 -34.39 17.05
CA ILE A 600 -7.04 -33.33 16.82
C ILE A 600 -8.32 -33.70 17.55
N SER A 601 -8.86 -32.80 18.38
CA SER A 601 -10.12 -33.02 19.08
C SER A 601 -11.31 -33.09 18.09
N PRO A 602 -12.40 -33.81 18.42
CA PRO A 602 -13.59 -33.89 17.56
C PRO A 602 -14.23 -32.53 17.26
N GLU A 603 -14.07 -31.53 18.15
CA GLU A 603 -14.55 -30.16 17.96
C GLU A 603 -13.74 -29.42 16.88
N THR A 604 -12.42 -29.55 16.87
CA THR A 604 -11.54 -28.97 15.85
C THR A 604 -11.79 -29.61 14.47
N ALA A 605 -12.08 -30.91 14.42
CA ALA A 605 -12.46 -31.59 13.18
C ALA A 605 -13.81 -31.10 12.61
N GLY A 606 -14.75 -30.75 13.46
CA GLY A 606 -16.05 -30.20 13.07
C GLY A 606 -15.95 -28.80 12.43
N GLN A 607 -15.01 -27.98 12.89
CA GLN A 607 -14.76 -26.64 12.33
C GLN A 607 -13.95 -26.66 11.03
N MET A 608 -13.16 -27.70 10.78
CA MET A 608 -12.40 -27.87 9.54
C MET A 608 -13.24 -28.42 8.38
N THR A 609 -14.37 -29.03 8.64
CA THR A 609 -15.22 -29.69 7.62
C THR A 609 -15.78 -28.74 6.57
N PRO A 610 -16.25 -27.52 6.89
CA PRO A 610 -16.69 -26.55 5.87
C PRO A 610 -15.54 -26.10 4.97
N ARG A 611 -14.40 -25.74 5.52
CA ARG A 611 -13.22 -25.31 4.75
C ARG A 611 -12.65 -26.39 3.84
N ILE A 612 -12.64 -27.63 4.30
CA ILE A 612 -12.23 -28.79 3.47
C ILE A 612 -13.25 -29.03 2.36
N SER A 613 -14.55 -28.87 2.63
CA SER A 613 -15.61 -28.98 1.61
C SER A 613 -15.49 -27.89 0.54
N GLU A 614 -15.17 -26.65 0.91
CA GLU A 614 -14.93 -25.55 -0.03
C GLU A 614 -13.66 -25.77 -0.85
N LEU A 615 -12.57 -26.22 -0.22
CA LEU A 615 -11.33 -26.56 -0.92
C LEU A 615 -11.56 -27.70 -1.91
N MET A 616 -12.32 -28.73 -1.52
CA MET A 616 -12.69 -29.85 -2.40
C MET A 616 -13.64 -29.42 -3.53
N GLY A 617 -14.52 -28.46 -3.28
CA GLY A 617 -15.35 -27.80 -4.31
C GLY A 617 -14.47 -27.09 -5.35
N TYR A 618 -13.54 -26.27 -4.91
CA TYR A 618 -12.59 -25.53 -5.74
C TYR A 618 -11.67 -26.48 -6.55
N LEU A 619 -11.12 -27.50 -5.91
CA LEU A 619 -10.29 -28.50 -6.57
C LEU A 619 -11.09 -29.32 -7.60
N LYS A 620 -12.37 -29.56 -7.36
CA LYS A 620 -13.25 -30.24 -8.30
C LYS A 620 -13.56 -29.37 -9.51
N GLU A 621 -13.80 -28.07 -9.33
CA GLU A 621 -13.99 -27.11 -10.42
C GLU A 621 -12.74 -26.99 -11.31
N LEU A 622 -11.53 -27.03 -10.71
CA LEU A 622 -10.26 -27.10 -11.44
C LEU A 622 -10.11 -28.40 -12.23
N SER A 623 -10.53 -29.56 -11.65
CA SER A 623 -10.41 -30.85 -12.30
C SER A 623 -11.40 -31.05 -13.44
N ASP A 624 -12.60 -30.44 -13.36
CA ASP A 624 -13.65 -30.53 -14.39
C ASP A 624 -13.37 -29.67 -15.63
N GLY A 625 -12.18 -29.04 -15.72
CA GLY A 625 -11.70 -28.32 -16.89
C GLY A 625 -12.54 -27.09 -17.26
N ARG A 626 -13.32 -26.56 -16.33
CA ARG A 626 -14.01 -25.29 -16.53
C ARG A 626 -13.00 -24.17 -16.40
N ARG A 627 -12.40 -23.83 -17.53
CA ARG A 627 -11.67 -22.56 -17.68
C ARG A 627 -12.61 -21.45 -17.20
N LEU A 628 -12.14 -20.66 -16.25
CA LEU A 628 -12.64 -19.33 -16.01
C LEU A 628 -12.44 -18.53 -17.31
N ARG A 629 -13.38 -18.64 -18.24
CA ARG A 629 -13.53 -17.61 -19.28
C ARG A 629 -14.02 -16.39 -18.54
N GLY A 630 -13.21 -15.34 -18.55
CA GLY A 630 -13.63 -14.03 -18.17
C GLY A 630 -14.84 -13.60 -19.01
N GLU A 631 -15.99 -13.65 -18.40
CA GLU A 631 -17.17 -12.89 -18.75
C GLU A 631 -17.62 -12.23 -17.45
N GLN A 632 -17.40 -10.93 -17.44
CA GLN A 632 -18.06 -9.89 -16.64
C GLN A 632 -18.14 -10.11 -15.11
N GLY A 633 -17.47 -9.25 -14.38
CA GLY A 633 -17.89 -8.76 -13.07
C GLY A 633 -18.14 -9.84 -12.02
N GLY A 634 -17.08 -10.43 -11.51
CA GLY A 634 -17.16 -11.31 -10.36
C GLY A 634 -15.91 -11.08 -9.50
N THR A 635 -16.09 -10.36 -8.41
CA THR A 635 -15.15 -10.23 -7.31
C THR A 635 -14.50 -11.57 -7.01
N TRP A 636 -13.18 -11.62 -7.07
CA TRP A 636 -12.40 -12.68 -6.47
C TRP A 636 -12.60 -12.60 -4.94
N PRO A 637 -12.83 -13.69 -4.24
CA PRO A 637 -12.70 -13.68 -2.80
C PRO A 637 -11.20 -13.56 -2.48
N GLY A 638 -10.71 -12.33 -2.43
CA GLY A 638 -9.36 -11.97 -1.99
C GLY A 638 -9.22 -12.12 -0.48
N GLY A 639 -9.34 -13.33 0.06
CA GLY A 639 -9.28 -13.58 1.49
C GLY A 639 -8.56 -14.84 1.90
N MET A 640 -7.87 -15.54 0.98
CA MET A 640 -7.31 -16.86 1.32
C MET A 640 -5.77 -16.96 1.33
N PHE A 641 -5.02 -15.89 1.04
CA PHE A 641 -3.56 -15.94 1.02
C PHE A 641 -2.84 -14.71 1.59
N SER A 642 -3.47 -13.93 2.47
CA SER A 642 -2.79 -12.86 3.19
C SER A 642 -2.37 -13.22 4.63
N ASP A 643 -2.42 -14.48 5.02
CA ASP A 643 -1.87 -14.95 6.29
C ASP A 643 -0.66 -15.85 6.01
N ASN A 644 0.50 -15.21 5.77
CA ASN A 644 1.86 -15.66 6.14
C ASN A 644 2.87 -14.56 5.80
#